data_bd97e30539441204e8232e19cf65ec32
#
_entry.id   bd97e30539441204e8232e19cf65ec32
#
_cell.length_a   1.000
_cell.length_b   1.000
_cell.length_c   1.000
_cell.angle_alpha   90.00
_cell.angle_beta   90.00
_cell.angle_gamma   90.00
#
_symmetry.space_group_name_H-M   'P 1'
#
loop_
_entity.id
_entity.type
_entity.pdbx_description
1 polymer ?
#
loop_
_entity_poly.entity_id
_entity_poly.type
_entity_poly.pdbx_seq_one_letter_code
_entity_poly.pdbx_strand_id
1 'polypeptide(L)'
;MSRITPQTHQTYDYEPLPNSTSIRLLRVDHKDPDGLLHCTIKNVDLKHGPLYHAMSYTWANPHSELAQVQETRDRYSENYQPEHRECISVNGKLLYITRNAYDALISVPRDAWAKCCNRGNRRKLLRTSLHWASLAGKEDLIQPLLCSGVDVNVRDEWGVTPLSYAAQVGSREAVELLVSAGADTCIADGRGNTPLDHARQGGYEEIIRYLEEVMQKGGRLEPRVDWPEGPERWCWIDQICINQGDIAERGAQVAIMDQIYKNAAFTLVWLGPGDPYSDMAIKTIEKLDTAAGDFIRSKEIQPYREQPEEIYAAARIPYVSMEEWTALAALFQRPYFRRLWIVQENILSDIIMGYCGTREIPWKAFHTVAQQIYFRQELLGRPTSTAFIAPHRPVAALESEMVYLTQWRERLQKGDKATVPRELSLENLIFDTWTFNATDPRDQIFGLYGLLREGGTVDWQPDYSLSVGEVFARATKEIIQKAGELRILSAVHDESLRNIADLPSWVPDYSANFCNMMCANHHAAGDSPMRSIMGSSWNKLPVAGVKFDSVLAIGNTTSGPGQMSMFFDPRWLELALLLPVPYHTGQARTEALWRTLCADQALDGSMPAPSSYGDHFKTMVCSLVCVKAAETARAAKDDPDNVVDLLSAAYHELTRAVADPETNLSQPDLQTLTHLLYKLQFLGIAEDQCFTPSIDEVDKAYYSSSWLPWDESETLQLPADGQEFYNAVRQKHGRRRLFVTANRYMGLGPASMAVGDEVWVLAGSGAAMVLRGTETKDEFQLVGAAYVHGIMNGEQVGDDVKLRDITLV
;
A
#
# COMPACT_ATOMS: atom_id res chain seq x y z
N MET A 1 -35.90 -22.70 -1.46
CA MET A 1 -35.01 -22.66 -2.66
C MET A 1 -35.72 -23.39 -3.81
N SER A 2 -36.49 -22.65 -4.59
CA SER A 2 -37.11 -23.18 -5.82
C SER A 2 -36.04 -23.13 -6.92
N ARG A 3 -35.58 -24.32 -7.35
CA ARG A 3 -34.74 -24.46 -8.54
C ARG A 3 -35.51 -23.97 -9.74
N ILE A 4 -35.07 -22.86 -10.36
CA ILE A 4 -35.54 -22.46 -11.68
C ILE A 4 -35.10 -23.62 -12.60
N THR A 5 -36.10 -24.35 -13.15
CA THR A 5 -35.85 -25.35 -14.17
C THR A 5 -35.26 -24.67 -15.40
N PRO A 6 -34.23 -25.19 -16.07
CA PRO A 6 -33.64 -24.56 -17.25
C PRO A 6 -34.60 -24.72 -18.43
N GLN A 7 -35.51 -23.79 -18.56
CA GLN A 7 -36.23 -23.57 -19.83
C GLN A 7 -35.37 -22.63 -20.69
N THR A 8 -34.72 -23.16 -21.73
CA THR A 8 -34.29 -22.53 -22.99
C THR A 8 -33.89 -21.05 -22.99
N HIS A 9 -33.27 -20.53 -21.93
CA HIS A 9 -32.71 -19.19 -21.97
C HIS A 9 -31.29 -19.25 -22.55
N GLN A 10 -31.06 -18.48 -23.63
CA GLN A 10 -29.72 -18.32 -24.18
C GLN A 10 -28.80 -17.59 -23.21
N THR A 11 -27.56 -17.99 -23.13
CA THR A 11 -26.51 -17.25 -22.39
C THR A 11 -26.24 -15.93 -23.08
N TYR A 12 -25.94 -14.88 -22.30
CA TYR A 12 -25.60 -13.58 -22.86
C TYR A 12 -24.27 -13.65 -23.60
N ASP A 13 -24.29 -13.24 -24.88
CA ASP A 13 -23.11 -13.12 -25.73
C ASP A 13 -22.76 -11.64 -25.90
N TYR A 14 -21.49 -11.31 -25.64
CA TYR A 14 -21.00 -9.95 -25.77
C TYR A 14 -20.85 -9.54 -27.22
N GLU A 15 -21.49 -8.45 -27.64
CA GLU A 15 -21.23 -7.82 -28.93
C GLU A 15 -19.87 -7.09 -28.88
N PRO A 16 -19.03 -7.16 -29.92
CA PRO A 16 -17.78 -6.43 -29.98
C PRO A 16 -17.97 -4.92 -29.78
N LEU A 17 -17.06 -4.28 -29.06
CA LEU A 17 -17.05 -2.83 -28.90
C LEU A 17 -16.66 -2.14 -30.22
N PRO A 18 -17.38 -1.06 -30.62
CA PRO A 18 -17.17 -0.40 -31.93
C PRO A 18 -15.78 0.21 -32.13
N ASN A 19 -15.16 0.74 -31.05
CA ASN A 19 -13.84 1.38 -31.09
C ASN A 19 -13.14 1.32 -29.72
N SER A 20 -11.90 1.78 -29.66
CA SER A 20 -11.04 1.73 -28.47
C SER A 20 -11.48 2.64 -27.32
N THR A 21 -12.42 3.55 -27.53
CA THR A 21 -13.02 4.43 -26.51
C THR A 21 -14.45 4.05 -26.15
N SER A 22 -14.98 2.99 -26.77
CA SER A 22 -16.30 2.46 -26.45
C SER A 22 -16.27 1.64 -25.17
N ILE A 23 -17.32 1.81 -24.36
CA ILE A 23 -17.58 1.02 -23.16
C ILE A 23 -19.02 0.51 -23.17
N ARG A 24 -19.30 -0.50 -22.33
CA ARG A 24 -20.68 -0.91 -22.06
C ARG A 24 -21.15 -0.25 -20.76
N LEU A 25 -22.39 0.19 -20.75
CA LEU A 25 -23.07 0.65 -19.54
C LEU A 25 -24.25 -0.26 -19.24
N LEU A 26 -24.42 -0.59 -17.97
CA LEU A 26 -25.49 -1.40 -17.42
C LEU A 26 -26.56 -0.51 -16.78
N ARG A 27 -27.81 -0.86 -16.95
CA ARG A 27 -28.93 -0.32 -16.19
C ARG A 27 -29.74 -1.47 -15.58
N VAL A 28 -30.02 -1.39 -14.28
CA VAL A 28 -30.96 -2.29 -13.60
C VAL A 28 -32.39 -1.74 -13.84
N ASP A 29 -33.20 -2.50 -14.58
CA ASP A 29 -34.56 -2.09 -14.94
C ASP A 29 -35.55 -2.42 -13.81
N HIS A 30 -35.61 -3.68 -13.40
CA HIS A 30 -36.43 -4.15 -12.28
C HIS A 30 -35.89 -5.46 -11.70
N LYS A 31 -36.46 -5.86 -10.58
CA LYS A 31 -36.21 -7.14 -9.91
C LYS A 31 -37.52 -7.88 -9.80
N ASP A 32 -37.55 -9.12 -10.29
CA ASP A 32 -38.69 -9.98 -10.16
C ASP A 32 -38.94 -10.41 -8.70
N PRO A 33 -40.19 -10.84 -8.36
CA PRO A 33 -40.47 -11.43 -7.04
C PRO A 33 -39.57 -12.60 -6.67
N ASP A 34 -39.14 -13.38 -7.65
CA ASP A 34 -38.24 -14.53 -7.49
C ASP A 34 -36.75 -14.13 -7.32
N GLY A 35 -36.45 -12.85 -7.41
CA GLY A 35 -35.11 -12.29 -7.19
C GLY A 35 -34.26 -12.07 -8.45
N LEU A 36 -34.74 -12.47 -9.65
CA LEU A 36 -34.02 -12.23 -10.90
C LEU A 36 -33.97 -10.72 -11.22
N LEU A 37 -32.75 -10.21 -11.45
CA LEU A 37 -32.56 -8.82 -11.92
C LEU A 37 -32.68 -8.78 -13.44
N HIS A 38 -33.51 -7.91 -13.95
CA HIS A 38 -33.57 -7.57 -15.37
C HIS A 38 -32.79 -6.31 -15.64
N CYS A 39 -31.85 -6.42 -16.56
CA CYS A 39 -30.87 -5.37 -16.87
C CYS A 39 -30.83 -5.11 -18.38
N THR A 40 -30.53 -3.89 -18.72
CA THR A 40 -30.19 -3.47 -20.09
C THR A 40 -28.74 -3.09 -20.18
N ILE A 41 -28.02 -3.58 -21.20
CA ILE A 41 -26.66 -3.13 -21.55
C ILE A 41 -26.73 -2.37 -22.88
N LYS A 42 -26.01 -1.25 -22.95
CA LYS A 42 -25.78 -0.49 -24.19
C LYS A 42 -24.31 -0.15 -24.37
N ASN A 43 -23.85 -0.06 -25.63
CA ASN A 43 -22.54 0.46 -25.99
C ASN A 43 -22.59 1.97 -26.10
N VAL A 44 -21.58 2.67 -25.52
CA VAL A 44 -21.42 4.11 -25.59
C VAL A 44 -19.96 4.47 -25.85
N ASP A 45 -19.70 5.60 -26.50
CA ASP A 45 -18.34 6.11 -26.67
C ASP A 45 -18.09 7.18 -25.59
N LEU A 46 -17.01 7.02 -24.83
CA LEU A 46 -16.60 7.96 -23.77
C LEU A 46 -16.39 9.39 -24.28
N LYS A 47 -16.04 9.56 -25.57
CA LYS A 47 -15.84 10.87 -26.19
C LYS A 47 -17.15 11.69 -26.25
N HIS A 48 -18.29 11.04 -26.23
CA HIS A 48 -19.59 11.71 -26.25
C HIS A 48 -20.08 12.11 -24.85
N GLY A 49 -19.28 11.89 -23.80
CA GLY A 49 -19.58 12.30 -22.42
C GLY A 49 -20.84 11.63 -21.85
N PRO A 50 -20.98 10.30 -21.89
CA PRO A 50 -22.15 9.63 -21.35
C PRO A 50 -22.25 9.85 -19.84
N LEU A 51 -23.49 10.00 -19.34
CA LEU A 51 -23.73 10.12 -17.90
C LEU A 51 -23.87 8.74 -17.26
N TYR A 52 -22.94 8.38 -16.37
CA TYR A 52 -22.94 7.12 -15.62
C TYR A 52 -22.20 7.25 -14.30
N HIS A 53 -22.39 6.30 -13.39
CA HIS A 53 -21.52 6.12 -12.24
C HIS A 53 -20.66 4.84 -12.42
N ALA A 54 -19.44 4.86 -11.89
CA ALA A 54 -18.61 3.67 -11.83
C ALA A 54 -18.78 2.96 -10.49
N MET A 55 -18.70 1.63 -10.50
CA MET A 55 -18.75 0.83 -9.28
C MET A 55 -17.38 0.27 -8.97
N SER A 56 -16.97 0.44 -7.72
CA SER A 56 -15.73 -0.05 -7.14
C SER A 56 -16.07 -1.02 -6.00
N TYR A 57 -15.70 -2.29 -6.13
CA TYR A 57 -16.06 -3.34 -5.17
C TYR A 57 -15.07 -4.51 -5.25
N THR A 58 -15.16 -5.51 -4.37
CA THR A 58 -14.36 -6.74 -4.49
C THR A 58 -15.14 -7.86 -5.15
N TRP A 59 -14.49 -8.66 -6.00
CA TRP A 59 -15.12 -9.81 -6.65
C TRP A 59 -15.29 -11.01 -5.71
N ALA A 60 -14.43 -11.09 -4.69
CA ALA A 60 -14.41 -12.16 -3.71
C ALA A 60 -15.27 -11.83 -2.48
N ASN A 61 -15.09 -12.59 -1.41
CA ASN A 61 -15.72 -12.38 -0.12
C ASN A 61 -15.42 -10.95 0.40
N PRO A 62 -16.44 -10.12 0.68
CA PRO A 62 -16.23 -8.74 1.12
C PRO A 62 -16.02 -8.59 2.64
N HIS A 63 -16.16 -9.67 3.42
CA HIS A 63 -16.07 -9.60 4.88
C HIS A 63 -14.61 -9.55 5.37
N SER A 64 -14.41 -8.89 6.50
CA SER A 64 -13.10 -8.71 7.14
C SER A 64 -12.43 -10.05 7.46
N GLU A 65 -11.11 -10.10 7.31
CA GLU A 65 -10.26 -11.24 7.67
C GLU A 65 -9.70 -11.13 9.11
N LEU A 66 -10.12 -10.14 9.87
CA LEU A 66 -9.69 -9.93 11.24
C LEU A 66 -10.08 -11.13 12.14
N ALA A 67 -9.11 -11.70 12.86
CA ALA A 67 -9.33 -12.89 13.69
C ALA A 67 -10.42 -12.66 14.76
N GLN A 68 -10.48 -11.45 15.32
CA GLN A 68 -11.46 -11.08 16.36
C GLN A 68 -12.92 -11.08 15.85
N VAL A 69 -13.14 -11.06 14.54
CA VAL A 69 -14.47 -11.11 13.92
C VAL A 69 -14.68 -12.36 13.08
N GLN A 70 -13.82 -13.38 13.24
CA GLN A 70 -13.86 -14.61 12.45
C GLN A 70 -15.21 -15.31 12.50
N GLU A 71 -15.84 -15.39 13.66
CA GLU A 71 -17.17 -16.01 13.82
C GLU A 71 -18.23 -15.30 12.98
N THR A 72 -18.17 -13.97 12.94
CA THR A 72 -19.06 -13.16 12.08
C THR A 72 -18.74 -13.40 10.60
N ARG A 73 -17.48 -13.44 10.23
CA ARG A 73 -17.04 -13.78 8.87
C ARG A 73 -17.58 -15.13 8.44
N ASP A 74 -17.40 -16.18 9.25
CA ASP A 74 -17.83 -17.55 8.93
C ASP A 74 -19.33 -17.62 8.71
N ARG A 75 -20.12 -16.91 9.53
CA ARG A 75 -21.58 -16.86 9.40
C ARG A 75 -22.05 -16.19 8.09
N TYR A 76 -21.39 -15.12 7.67
CA TYR A 76 -21.81 -14.32 6.51
C TYR A 76 -21.09 -14.69 5.21
N SER A 77 -19.98 -15.44 5.27
CA SER A 77 -19.13 -15.76 4.12
C SER A 77 -19.63 -16.91 3.26
N GLU A 78 -20.52 -17.76 3.76
CA GLU A 78 -20.98 -18.96 3.01
C GLU A 78 -21.52 -18.62 1.61
N ASN A 79 -22.18 -17.47 1.45
CA ASN A 79 -22.75 -17.03 0.18
C ASN A 79 -21.76 -16.40 -0.80
N TYR A 80 -20.51 -16.16 -0.37
CA TYR A 80 -19.48 -15.44 -1.17
C TYR A 80 -18.35 -16.34 -1.65
N GLN A 81 -18.58 -17.65 -1.66
CA GLN A 81 -17.63 -18.61 -2.24
C GLN A 81 -17.53 -18.42 -3.75
N PRO A 82 -16.36 -18.67 -4.38
CA PRO A 82 -16.14 -18.46 -5.82
C PRO A 82 -17.14 -19.21 -6.72
N GLU A 83 -17.69 -20.33 -6.23
CA GLU A 83 -18.65 -21.17 -6.93
C GLU A 83 -20.07 -20.60 -6.90
N HIS A 84 -20.38 -19.73 -5.95
CA HIS A 84 -21.68 -19.10 -5.82
C HIS A 84 -21.82 -17.95 -6.81
N ARG A 85 -22.57 -18.22 -7.89
CA ARG A 85 -22.90 -17.25 -8.91
C ARG A 85 -24.39 -16.93 -8.85
N GLU A 86 -24.71 -15.65 -8.99
CA GLU A 86 -26.07 -15.16 -9.15
C GLU A 86 -26.38 -14.99 -10.64
N CYS A 87 -27.60 -15.30 -11.01
CA CYS A 87 -28.07 -15.14 -12.37
C CYS A 87 -28.78 -13.79 -12.53
N ILE A 88 -28.47 -13.05 -13.56
CA ILE A 88 -29.17 -11.84 -13.99
C ILE A 88 -29.62 -11.99 -15.45
N SER A 89 -30.70 -11.33 -15.83
CA SER A 89 -31.15 -11.23 -17.21
C SER A 89 -30.62 -9.94 -17.83
N VAL A 90 -29.81 -10.06 -18.87
CA VAL A 90 -29.22 -8.92 -19.61
C VAL A 90 -29.80 -8.94 -21.04
N ASN A 91 -30.52 -7.92 -21.42
CA ASN A 91 -31.21 -7.84 -22.73
C ASN A 91 -31.99 -9.14 -23.07
N GLY A 92 -32.62 -9.75 -22.04
CA GLY A 92 -33.41 -10.99 -22.18
C GLY A 92 -32.58 -12.30 -22.19
N LYS A 93 -31.27 -12.26 -22.04
CA LYS A 93 -30.37 -13.41 -21.96
C LYS A 93 -29.77 -13.53 -20.57
N LEU A 94 -29.31 -14.74 -20.14
CA LEU A 94 -28.80 -14.99 -18.81
C LEU A 94 -27.29 -14.72 -18.72
N LEU A 95 -26.88 -13.99 -17.70
CA LEU A 95 -25.48 -13.76 -17.32
C LEU A 95 -25.25 -14.13 -15.86
N TYR A 96 -24.15 -14.82 -15.59
CA TYR A 96 -23.79 -15.25 -14.22
C TYR A 96 -22.70 -14.34 -13.65
N ILE A 97 -22.98 -13.72 -12.50
CA ILE A 97 -22.10 -12.78 -11.81
C ILE A 97 -21.80 -13.27 -10.40
N THR A 98 -20.80 -12.68 -9.73
CA THR A 98 -20.53 -12.98 -8.32
C THR A 98 -21.66 -12.49 -7.43
N ARG A 99 -21.85 -13.13 -6.29
CA ARG A 99 -22.82 -12.70 -5.29
C ARG A 99 -22.58 -11.25 -4.87
N ASN A 100 -21.31 -10.87 -4.66
CA ASN A 100 -21.01 -9.50 -4.22
C ASN A 100 -21.33 -8.44 -5.29
N ALA A 101 -21.16 -8.74 -6.58
CA ALA A 101 -21.60 -7.86 -7.67
C ALA A 101 -23.13 -7.70 -7.68
N TYR A 102 -23.85 -8.81 -7.49
CA TYR A 102 -25.30 -8.79 -7.40
C TYR A 102 -25.78 -7.92 -6.22
N ASP A 103 -25.20 -8.11 -5.04
CA ASP A 103 -25.54 -7.33 -3.84
C ASP A 103 -25.18 -5.85 -4.02
N ALA A 104 -24.04 -5.53 -4.66
CA ALA A 104 -23.68 -4.17 -5.01
C ALA A 104 -24.76 -3.50 -5.90
N LEU A 105 -25.23 -4.19 -6.94
CA LEU A 105 -26.24 -3.67 -7.86
C LEU A 105 -27.59 -3.37 -7.18
N ILE A 106 -28.02 -4.22 -6.22
CA ILE A 106 -29.31 -4.03 -5.54
C ILE A 106 -29.26 -3.09 -4.33
N SER A 107 -28.06 -2.84 -3.79
CA SER A 107 -27.89 -2.07 -2.54
C SER A 107 -27.66 -0.57 -2.79
N VAL A 108 -27.47 -0.14 -4.03
CA VAL A 108 -27.30 1.28 -4.36
C VAL A 108 -28.58 2.06 -3.99
N PRO A 109 -28.52 3.01 -3.05
CA PRO A 109 -29.67 3.83 -2.69
C PRO A 109 -30.19 4.62 -3.89
N ARG A 110 -31.51 4.71 -4.00
CA ARG A 110 -32.17 5.46 -5.09
C ARG A 110 -31.78 6.94 -5.11
N ASP A 111 -31.46 7.51 -3.97
CA ASP A 111 -31.07 8.92 -3.81
C ASP A 111 -29.55 9.17 -3.97
N ALA A 112 -28.73 8.13 -4.23
CA ALA A 112 -27.28 8.28 -4.40
C ALA A 112 -26.94 9.29 -5.51
N TRP A 113 -27.67 9.29 -6.60
CA TRP A 113 -27.50 10.24 -7.69
C TRP A 113 -27.79 11.68 -7.26
N ALA A 114 -28.91 11.92 -6.57
CA ALA A 114 -29.24 13.25 -6.08
C ALA A 114 -28.20 13.74 -5.06
N LYS A 115 -27.79 12.87 -4.13
CA LYS A 115 -26.73 13.18 -3.17
C LYS A 115 -25.39 13.52 -3.84
N CYS A 116 -25.01 12.75 -4.86
CA CYS A 116 -23.79 13.01 -5.62
C CYS A 116 -23.85 14.36 -6.35
N CYS A 117 -24.93 14.58 -7.09
CA CYS A 117 -25.07 15.79 -7.89
C CYS A 117 -25.10 17.07 -7.06
N ASN A 118 -25.56 16.98 -5.80
CA ASN A 118 -25.55 18.10 -4.85
C ASN A 118 -24.19 18.27 -4.14
N ARG A 119 -23.25 17.32 -4.26
CA ARG A 119 -21.89 17.44 -3.73
C ARG A 119 -21.03 18.19 -4.74
N GLY A 120 -20.58 19.39 -4.37
CA GLY A 120 -19.65 20.17 -5.19
C GLY A 120 -18.31 19.45 -5.39
N ASN A 121 -17.78 19.48 -6.59
CA ASN A 121 -16.48 18.93 -6.92
C ASN A 121 -15.37 19.87 -6.43
N ARG A 122 -14.56 19.42 -5.46
CA ARG A 122 -13.45 20.20 -4.88
C ARG A 122 -12.36 20.57 -5.89
N ARG A 123 -12.13 19.74 -6.91
CA ARG A 123 -11.15 20.06 -7.98
C ARG A 123 -11.61 21.23 -8.83
N LYS A 124 -12.91 21.49 -8.86
CA LYS A 124 -13.55 22.43 -9.78
C LYS A 124 -14.34 23.48 -9.00
N LEU A 125 -13.81 23.92 -7.86
CA LEU A 125 -14.29 25.10 -7.16
C LEU A 125 -15.73 24.93 -6.62
N LEU A 126 -15.99 23.78 -5.97
CA LEU A 126 -17.31 23.38 -5.46
C LEU A 126 -18.42 23.33 -6.53
N ARG A 127 -18.08 23.33 -7.81
CA ARG A 127 -19.05 23.19 -8.89
C ARG A 127 -19.62 21.79 -8.94
N THR A 128 -20.95 21.70 -8.93
CA THR A 128 -21.67 20.42 -9.12
C THR A 128 -21.70 20.03 -10.60
N SER A 129 -22.13 18.80 -10.87
CA SER A 129 -22.35 18.33 -12.25
C SER A 129 -23.29 19.24 -13.04
N LEU A 130 -24.31 19.83 -12.37
CA LEU A 130 -25.22 20.75 -12.99
C LEU A 130 -24.54 22.09 -13.40
N HIS A 131 -23.63 22.64 -12.59
CA HIS A 131 -22.83 23.79 -12.97
C HIS A 131 -21.99 23.53 -14.23
N TRP A 132 -21.37 22.34 -14.30
CA TRP A 132 -20.55 21.98 -15.46
C TRP A 132 -21.36 21.75 -16.72
N ALA A 133 -22.49 21.05 -16.63
CA ALA A 133 -23.40 20.87 -17.76
C ALA A 133 -23.89 22.25 -18.27
N SER A 134 -24.23 23.17 -17.35
CA SER A 134 -24.68 24.51 -17.67
C SER A 134 -23.59 25.37 -18.31
N LEU A 135 -22.36 25.34 -17.76
CA LEU A 135 -21.20 26.03 -18.31
C LEU A 135 -20.79 25.51 -19.70
N ALA A 136 -20.98 24.20 -19.95
CA ALA A 136 -20.70 23.58 -21.24
C ALA A 136 -21.86 23.71 -22.25
N GLY A 137 -23.01 24.25 -21.84
CA GLY A 137 -24.22 24.32 -22.67
C GLY A 137 -24.76 22.94 -23.10
N LYS A 138 -24.54 21.91 -22.24
CA LYS A 138 -24.91 20.52 -22.52
C LYS A 138 -26.34 20.21 -22.03
N GLU A 139 -27.32 20.51 -22.85
CA GLU A 139 -28.76 20.31 -22.57
C GLU A 139 -29.09 18.85 -22.29
N ASP A 140 -28.52 17.96 -23.08
CA ASP A 140 -28.59 16.49 -22.94
C ASP A 140 -28.16 15.96 -21.57
N LEU A 141 -27.34 16.71 -20.86
CA LEU A 141 -26.92 16.40 -19.48
C LEU A 141 -27.73 17.18 -18.43
N ILE A 142 -28.16 18.41 -18.71
CA ILE A 142 -28.95 19.24 -17.78
C ILE A 142 -30.27 18.56 -17.42
N GLN A 143 -31.02 18.09 -18.41
CA GLN A 143 -32.31 17.49 -18.17
C GLN A 143 -32.26 16.23 -17.29
N PRO A 144 -31.38 15.25 -17.52
CA PRO A 144 -31.20 14.09 -16.64
C PRO A 144 -30.79 14.47 -15.22
N LEU A 145 -29.91 15.46 -15.06
CA LEU A 145 -29.49 15.95 -13.75
C LEU A 145 -30.65 16.57 -12.98
N LEU A 146 -31.48 17.40 -13.60
CA LEU A 146 -32.68 17.98 -12.98
C LEU A 146 -33.67 16.90 -12.55
N CYS A 147 -33.89 15.89 -13.40
CA CYS A 147 -34.75 14.73 -13.08
C CYS A 147 -34.19 13.88 -11.90
N SER A 148 -32.91 13.96 -11.60
CA SER A 148 -32.30 13.24 -10.47
C SER A 148 -32.51 13.90 -9.12
N GLY A 149 -33.20 15.03 -9.04
CA GLY A 149 -33.47 15.77 -7.81
C GLY A 149 -32.29 16.63 -7.34
N VAL A 150 -31.45 17.08 -8.27
CA VAL A 150 -30.42 18.09 -7.98
C VAL A 150 -31.05 19.41 -7.60
N ASP A 151 -30.48 20.08 -6.61
CA ASP A 151 -30.85 21.46 -6.29
C ASP A 151 -30.49 22.37 -7.47
N VAL A 152 -31.50 22.88 -8.17
CA VAL A 152 -31.34 23.74 -9.34
C VAL A 152 -30.67 25.08 -8.98
N ASN A 153 -30.73 25.48 -7.70
CA ASN A 153 -30.24 26.76 -7.17
C ASN A 153 -28.92 26.58 -6.38
N VAL A 154 -28.26 25.42 -6.50
CA VAL A 154 -26.97 25.18 -5.87
C VAL A 154 -25.95 26.26 -6.26
N ARG A 155 -25.14 26.70 -5.29
CA ARG A 155 -24.12 27.75 -5.49
C ARG A 155 -22.72 27.16 -5.38
N ASP A 156 -21.84 27.58 -6.30
CA ASP A 156 -20.41 27.24 -6.21
C ASP A 156 -19.66 28.11 -5.18
N GLU A 157 -18.35 28.01 -5.08
CA GLU A 157 -17.54 28.79 -4.14
C GLU A 157 -17.56 30.31 -4.39
N TRP A 158 -17.90 30.76 -5.61
CA TRP A 158 -18.10 32.15 -5.95
C TRP A 158 -19.53 32.60 -5.83
N GLY A 159 -20.42 31.71 -5.37
CA GLY A 159 -21.84 31.95 -5.26
C GLY A 159 -22.59 31.91 -6.59
N VAL A 160 -21.95 31.46 -7.68
CA VAL A 160 -22.54 31.37 -9.01
C VAL A 160 -23.48 30.16 -9.07
N THR A 161 -24.64 30.32 -9.68
CA THR A 161 -25.63 29.26 -9.88
C THR A 161 -25.49 28.60 -11.27
N PRO A 162 -26.03 27.37 -11.48
CA PRO A 162 -26.07 26.77 -12.81
C PRO A 162 -26.74 27.67 -13.86
N LEU A 163 -27.80 28.39 -13.48
CA LEU A 163 -28.50 29.33 -14.36
C LEU A 163 -27.58 30.50 -14.75
N SER A 164 -26.77 31.02 -13.82
CA SER A 164 -25.79 32.07 -14.14
C SER A 164 -24.75 31.60 -15.15
N TYR A 165 -24.31 30.35 -15.06
CA TYR A 165 -23.38 29.79 -16.04
C TYR A 165 -24.02 29.59 -17.42
N ALA A 166 -25.26 29.07 -17.49
CA ALA A 166 -25.98 28.91 -18.73
C ALA A 166 -26.18 30.28 -19.42
N ALA A 167 -26.53 31.31 -18.64
CA ALA A 167 -26.67 32.68 -19.11
C ALA A 167 -25.34 33.30 -19.58
N GLN A 168 -24.24 32.98 -18.90
CA GLN A 168 -22.88 33.48 -19.24
C GLN A 168 -22.37 32.90 -20.56
N VAL A 169 -22.69 31.63 -20.89
CA VAL A 169 -22.26 30.98 -22.14
C VAL A 169 -23.22 31.16 -23.30
N GLY A 170 -24.40 31.72 -23.05
CA GLY A 170 -25.37 32.04 -24.07
C GLY A 170 -26.19 30.81 -24.55
N SER A 171 -26.27 29.73 -23.76
CA SER A 171 -27.13 28.58 -24.09
C SER A 171 -28.57 28.87 -23.66
N ARG A 172 -29.41 29.23 -24.65
CA ARG A 172 -30.82 29.54 -24.43
C ARG A 172 -31.59 28.32 -23.92
N GLU A 173 -31.36 27.16 -24.53
CA GLU A 173 -32.00 25.91 -24.17
C GLU A 173 -31.68 25.51 -22.75
N ALA A 174 -30.41 25.64 -22.32
CA ALA A 174 -30.00 25.39 -20.93
C ALA A 174 -30.69 26.33 -19.94
N VAL A 175 -30.82 27.63 -20.30
CA VAL A 175 -31.52 28.64 -19.49
C VAL A 175 -33.00 28.25 -19.35
N GLU A 176 -33.68 27.90 -20.46
CA GLU A 176 -35.08 27.50 -20.45
C GLU A 176 -35.33 26.23 -19.61
N LEU A 177 -34.43 25.22 -19.71
CA LEU A 177 -34.50 23.99 -18.90
C LEU A 177 -34.37 24.30 -17.40
N LEU A 178 -33.37 25.08 -17.02
CA LEU A 178 -33.15 25.43 -15.62
C LEU A 178 -34.27 26.26 -15.04
N VAL A 179 -34.76 27.26 -15.76
CA VAL A 179 -35.89 28.08 -15.32
C VAL A 179 -37.19 27.27 -15.22
N SER A 180 -37.44 26.33 -16.15
CA SER A 180 -38.60 25.42 -16.09
C SER A 180 -38.49 24.42 -14.93
N ALA A 181 -37.30 24.15 -14.45
CA ALA A 181 -37.04 23.34 -13.25
C ALA A 181 -37.13 24.15 -11.94
N GLY A 182 -37.49 25.44 -12.00
CA GLY A 182 -37.65 26.29 -10.82
C GLY A 182 -36.38 27.01 -10.40
N ALA A 183 -35.43 27.23 -11.32
CA ALA A 183 -34.28 28.07 -11.02
C ALA A 183 -34.73 29.53 -10.73
N ASP A 184 -34.13 30.09 -9.68
CA ASP A 184 -34.39 31.48 -9.26
C ASP A 184 -33.47 32.42 -10.03
N THR A 185 -34.12 33.30 -10.85
CA THR A 185 -33.44 34.27 -11.69
C THR A 185 -32.85 35.46 -10.95
N CYS A 186 -33.13 35.59 -9.63
CA CYS A 186 -32.72 36.72 -8.79
C CYS A 186 -31.47 36.41 -7.95
N ILE A 187 -30.98 35.17 -7.94
CA ILE A 187 -29.78 34.81 -7.16
C ILE A 187 -28.57 35.47 -7.77
N ALA A 188 -27.94 36.38 -7.01
CA ALA A 188 -26.68 37.01 -7.40
C ALA A 188 -25.45 36.21 -6.95
N ASP A 189 -24.40 36.22 -7.74
CA ASP A 189 -23.10 35.65 -7.40
C ASP A 189 -22.35 36.46 -6.32
N GLY A 190 -21.16 36.05 -5.93
CA GLY A 190 -20.31 36.75 -4.94
C GLY A 190 -19.84 38.15 -5.35
N ARG A 191 -20.05 38.52 -6.61
CA ARG A 191 -19.77 39.86 -7.16
C ARG A 191 -21.03 40.72 -7.31
N GLY A 192 -22.20 40.17 -6.98
CA GLY A 192 -23.48 40.83 -7.12
C GLY A 192 -24.15 40.70 -8.49
N ASN A 193 -23.61 39.91 -9.43
CA ASN A 193 -24.20 39.71 -10.74
C ASN A 193 -25.31 38.62 -10.68
N THR A 194 -26.46 38.95 -11.23
CA THR A 194 -27.55 38.00 -11.45
C THR A 194 -27.37 37.24 -12.80
N PRO A 195 -28.12 36.13 -13.06
CA PRO A 195 -28.12 35.49 -14.37
C PRO A 195 -28.43 36.49 -15.53
N LEU A 196 -29.28 37.45 -15.28
CA LEU A 196 -29.60 38.49 -16.26
C LEU A 196 -28.38 39.41 -16.56
N ASP A 197 -27.57 39.72 -15.51
CA ASP A 197 -26.38 40.52 -15.70
C ASP A 197 -25.30 39.77 -16.48
N HIS A 198 -25.16 38.46 -16.25
CA HIS A 198 -24.28 37.62 -17.06
C HIS A 198 -24.74 37.55 -18.54
N ALA A 199 -26.05 37.41 -18.82
CA ALA A 199 -26.58 37.45 -20.17
C ALA A 199 -26.31 38.80 -20.87
N ARG A 200 -26.47 39.93 -20.14
CA ARG A 200 -26.16 41.28 -20.63
C ARG A 200 -24.69 41.47 -20.95
N GLN A 201 -23.79 40.96 -20.06
CA GLN A 201 -22.35 41.01 -20.31
C GLN A 201 -21.94 40.23 -21.56
N GLY A 202 -22.64 39.13 -21.86
CA GLY A 202 -22.43 38.30 -23.06
C GLY A 202 -23.14 38.80 -24.31
N GLY A 203 -24.08 39.81 -24.21
CA GLY A 203 -24.80 40.35 -25.33
C GLY A 203 -25.89 39.41 -25.87
N TYR A 204 -26.44 38.49 -25.07
CA TYR A 204 -27.38 37.48 -25.50
C TYR A 204 -28.85 37.97 -25.42
N GLU A 205 -29.26 38.75 -26.41
CA GLU A 205 -30.54 39.44 -26.46
C GLU A 205 -31.78 38.54 -26.22
N GLU A 206 -31.78 37.34 -26.74
CA GLU A 206 -32.90 36.40 -26.57
C GLU A 206 -33.01 35.89 -25.12
N ILE A 207 -31.86 35.60 -24.45
CA ILE A 207 -31.81 35.21 -23.04
C ILE A 207 -32.19 36.38 -22.15
N ILE A 208 -31.71 37.59 -22.45
CA ILE A 208 -32.09 38.82 -21.73
C ILE A 208 -33.57 38.97 -21.70
N ARG A 209 -34.20 38.98 -22.89
CA ARG A 209 -35.67 39.11 -23.01
C ARG A 209 -36.43 38.03 -22.24
N TYR A 210 -36.00 36.78 -22.35
CA TYR A 210 -36.61 35.67 -21.64
C TYR A 210 -36.49 35.81 -20.12
N LEU A 211 -35.31 36.13 -19.60
CA LEU A 211 -35.09 36.30 -18.15
C LEU A 211 -35.87 37.51 -17.61
N GLU A 212 -35.97 38.63 -18.37
CA GLU A 212 -36.78 39.78 -18.00
C GLU A 212 -38.28 39.44 -17.93
N GLU A 213 -38.79 38.64 -18.85
CA GLU A 213 -40.17 38.15 -18.81
C GLU A 213 -40.44 37.24 -17.57
N VAL A 214 -39.49 36.36 -17.21
CA VAL A 214 -39.60 35.53 -16.02
C VAL A 214 -39.54 36.35 -14.74
N MET A 215 -38.66 37.37 -14.69
CA MET A 215 -38.57 38.27 -13.53
C MET A 215 -39.83 39.11 -13.34
N GLN A 216 -40.49 39.56 -14.41
CA GLN A 216 -41.79 40.25 -14.33
C GLN A 216 -42.89 39.35 -13.76
N LYS A 217 -42.74 38.03 -13.88
CA LYS A 217 -43.68 37.02 -13.32
C LYS A 217 -43.30 36.56 -11.90
N GLY A 218 -42.35 37.22 -11.26
CA GLY A 218 -41.91 36.90 -9.87
C GLY A 218 -40.55 36.23 -9.75
N GLY A 219 -39.78 36.10 -10.83
CA GLY A 219 -38.39 35.64 -10.81
C GLY A 219 -38.20 34.13 -10.67
N ARG A 220 -39.28 33.38 -10.44
CA ARG A 220 -39.26 31.93 -10.35
C ARG A 220 -40.55 31.36 -10.94
N LEU A 221 -40.41 30.36 -11.77
CA LEU A 221 -41.57 29.59 -12.26
C LEU A 221 -41.82 28.40 -11.35
N GLU A 222 -43.09 27.98 -11.21
CA GLU A 222 -43.38 26.71 -10.56
C GLU A 222 -42.77 25.59 -11.40
N PRO A 223 -42.06 24.64 -10.78
CA PRO A 223 -41.44 23.54 -11.48
C PRO A 223 -42.51 22.76 -12.28
N ARG A 224 -42.21 22.42 -13.54
CA ARG A 224 -43.06 21.54 -14.31
C ARG A 224 -43.22 20.19 -13.62
N VAL A 225 -44.42 19.75 -13.37
CA VAL A 225 -44.76 18.49 -12.70
C VAL A 225 -44.49 17.26 -13.59
N ASP A 226 -44.30 17.46 -14.89
CA ASP A 226 -44.23 16.40 -15.91
C ASP A 226 -42.78 16.04 -16.32
N TRP A 227 -41.84 16.15 -15.42
CA TRP A 227 -40.54 15.57 -15.71
C TRP A 227 -40.66 14.05 -15.74
N PRO A 228 -40.11 13.36 -16.79
CA PRO A 228 -40.11 11.91 -16.83
C PRO A 228 -39.48 11.36 -15.56
N GLU A 229 -40.00 10.25 -15.04
CA GLU A 229 -39.41 9.56 -13.89
C GLU A 229 -37.89 9.47 -14.07
N GLY A 230 -37.14 9.93 -13.10
CA GLY A 230 -35.70 10.26 -13.00
C GLY A 230 -34.76 9.59 -14.02
N PRO A 231 -33.54 10.12 -14.17
CA PRO A 231 -32.66 9.71 -15.27
C PRO A 231 -32.42 8.22 -15.27
N GLU A 232 -32.29 7.66 -16.45
CA GLU A 232 -31.80 6.31 -16.65
C GLU A 232 -30.45 6.18 -15.89
N ARG A 233 -30.44 5.33 -14.85
CA ARG A 233 -29.27 5.17 -13.97
C ARG A 233 -28.30 4.17 -14.58
N TRP A 234 -27.46 4.64 -15.46
CA TRP A 234 -26.41 3.84 -16.06
C TRP A 234 -25.23 3.68 -15.10
N CYS A 235 -24.73 2.47 -14.98
CA CYS A 235 -23.51 2.19 -14.21
C CYS A 235 -22.51 1.43 -15.08
N TRP A 236 -21.25 1.63 -14.77
CA TRP A 236 -20.17 0.80 -15.26
C TRP A 236 -19.67 -0.09 -14.11
N ILE A 237 -19.61 -1.39 -14.37
CA ILE A 237 -19.13 -2.41 -13.45
C ILE A 237 -18.27 -3.39 -14.24
N ASP A 238 -17.01 -3.53 -13.84
CA ASP A 238 -15.97 -4.25 -14.58
C ASP A 238 -16.35 -5.69 -14.94
N GLN A 239 -16.95 -6.44 -14.00
CA GLN A 239 -17.32 -7.84 -14.19
C GLN A 239 -18.38 -8.04 -15.28
N ILE A 240 -19.22 -7.04 -15.53
CA ILE A 240 -20.35 -7.12 -16.46
C ILE A 240 -20.08 -6.33 -17.75
N CYS A 241 -19.47 -5.18 -17.63
CA CYS A 241 -19.26 -4.27 -18.76
C CYS A 241 -18.05 -4.65 -19.63
N ILE A 242 -17.13 -5.49 -19.10
CA ILE A 242 -16.00 -6.05 -19.85
C ILE A 242 -16.28 -7.53 -20.17
N ASN A 243 -16.07 -7.95 -21.42
CA ASN A 243 -16.03 -9.37 -21.75
C ASN A 243 -14.77 -10.00 -21.17
N GLN A 244 -14.87 -10.58 -19.97
CA GLN A 244 -13.75 -11.19 -19.25
C GLN A 244 -13.15 -12.41 -19.98
N GLY A 245 -13.89 -13.02 -20.90
CA GLY A 245 -13.45 -14.15 -21.73
C GLY A 245 -12.63 -13.74 -22.96
N ASP A 246 -12.68 -12.46 -23.35
CA ASP A 246 -11.92 -11.92 -24.46
C ASP A 246 -10.68 -11.16 -23.95
N ILE A 247 -9.51 -11.78 -24.12
CA ILE A 247 -8.22 -11.24 -23.65
C ILE A 247 -7.90 -9.90 -24.34
N ALA A 248 -8.22 -9.76 -25.62
CA ALA A 248 -7.95 -8.53 -26.38
C ALA A 248 -8.86 -7.39 -25.93
N GLU A 249 -10.16 -7.65 -25.71
CA GLU A 249 -11.08 -6.67 -25.17
C GLU A 249 -10.71 -6.27 -23.73
N ARG A 250 -10.36 -7.26 -22.89
CA ARG A 250 -9.92 -6.97 -21.52
C ARG A 250 -8.71 -6.03 -21.50
N GLY A 251 -7.69 -6.30 -22.33
CA GLY A 251 -6.53 -5.42 -22.47
C GLY A 251 -6.90 -4.00 -22.90
N ALA A 252 -7.76 -3.89 -23.92
CA ALA A 252 -8.22 -2.60 -24.43
C ALA A 252 -9.04 -1.80 -23.39
N GLN A 253 -9.89 -2.47 -22.60
CA GLN A 253 -10.69 -1.82 -21.57
C GLN A 253 -9.82 -1.41 -20.36
N VAL A 254 -8.87 -2.24 -19.95
CA VAL A 254 -7.88 -1.91 -18.90
C VAL A 254 -7.06 -0.70 -19.32
N ALA A 255 -6.69 -0.59 -20.58
CA ALA A 255 -5.94 0.56 -21.11
C ALA A 255 -6.68 1.91 -21.01
N ILE A 256 -8.00 1.91 -20.85
CA ILE A 256 -8.83 3.13 -20.69
C ILE A 256 -9.52 3.24 -19.34
N MET A 257 -9.19 2.38 -18.36
CA MET A 257 -9.84 2.40 -17.05
C MET A 257 -9.71 3.75 -16.33
N ASP A 258 -8.57 4.43 -16.51
CA ASP A 258 -8.36 5.78 -16.00
C ASP A 258 -9.41 6.76 -16.54
N GLN A 259 -9.75 6.67 -17.84
CA GLN A 259 -10.78 7.51 -18.45
C GLN A 259 -12.17 7.13 -17.95
N ILE A 260 -12.42 5.83 -17.74
CA ILE A 260 -13.71 5.35 -17.24
C ILE A 260 -14.01 5.95 -15.87
N TYR A 261 -13.07 5.83 -14.90
CA TYR A 261 -13.28 6.38 -13.55
C TYR A 261 -13.24 7.92 -13.51
N LYS A 262 -12.42 8.55 -14.35
CA LYS A 262 -12.34 10.01 -14.44
C LYS A 262 -13.57 10.66 -15.03
N ASN A 263 -14.20 10.02 -16.02
CA ASN A 263 -15.40 10.54 -16.70
C ASN A 263 -16.70 10.13 -16.01
N ALA A 264 -16.66 9.22 -15.04
CA ALA A 264 -17.83 8.89 -14.25
C ALA A 264 -18.33 10.10 -13.46
N ALA A 265 -19.64 10.28 -13.37
CA ALA A 265 -20.24 11.33 -12.54
C ALA A 265 -19.83 11.19 -11.07
N PHE A 266 -19.70 9.95 -10.60
CA PHE A 266 -19.15 9.58 -9.31
C PHE A 266 -18.73 8.11 -9.32
N THR A 267 -17.90 7.73 -8.37
CA THR A 267 -17.60 6.32 -8.09
C THR A 267 -18.31 5.89 -6.83
N LEU A 268 -19.06 4.80 -6.93
CA LEU A 268 -19.71 4.15 -5.82
C LEU A 268 -18.80 3.03 -5.32
N VAL A 269 -18.27 3.19 -4.11
CA VAL A 269 -17.47 2.18 -3.42
C VAL A 269 -18.40 1.30 -2.60
N TRP A 270 -18.43 0.01 -2.92
CA TRP A 270 -19.19 -1.02 -2.22
C TRP A 270 -18.27 -1.90 -1.40
N LEU A 271 -18.30 -1.77 -0.06
CA LEU A 271 -17.49 -2.56 0.85
C LEU A 271 -18.09 -3.93 1.19
N GLY A 272 -19.25 -4.26 0.63
CA GLY A 272 -20.00 -5.47 0.93
C GLY A 272 -21.20 -5.23 1.85
N PRO A 273 -21.95 -6.29 2.20
CA PRO A 273 -23.11 -6.17 3.10
C PRO A 273 -22.69 -5.68 4.48
N GLY A 274 -23.64 -5.06 5.17
CA GLY A 274 -23.47 -4.64 6.56
C GLY A 274 -23.42 -5.84 7.49
N ASP A 275 -22.67 -5.68 8.58
CA ASP A 275 -22.56 -6.60 9.70
C ASP A 275 -22.61 -5.80 11.02
N PRO A 276 -22.68 -6.44 12.19
CA PRO A 276 -22.75 -5.71 13.46
C PRO A 276 -21.58 -4.75 13.70
N TYR A 277 -20.39 -5.06 13.19
CA TYR A 277 -19.19 -4.23 13.34
C TYR A 277 -19.19 -3.02 12.41
N SER A 278 -19.74 -3.15 11.21
CA SER A 278 -19.71 -2.06 10.22
C SER A 278 -20.52 -0.84 10.68
N ASP A 279 -21.68 -1.03 11.31
CA ASP A 279 -22.48 0.07 11.86
C ASP A 279 -21.76 0.77 13.04
N MET A 280 -21.12 0.00 13.90
CA MET A 280 -20.32 0.51 15.01
C MET A 280 -19.09 1.29 14.49
N ALA A 281 -18.37 0.74 13.53
CA ALA A 281 -17.21 1.38 12.93
C ALA A 281 -17.58 2.74 12.29
N ILE A 282 -18.68 2.81 11.54
CA ILE A 282 -19.14 4.07 10.92
C ILE A 282 -19.44 5.11 11.99
N LYS A 283 -20.14 4.75 13.07
CA LYS A 283 -20.40 5.66 14.20
C LYS A 283 -19.10 6.09 14.89
N THR A 284 -18.12 5.18 15.03
CA THR A 284 -16.81 5.50 15.62
C THR A 284 -16.03 6.49 14.73
N ILE A 285 -16.11 6.36 13.40
CA ILE A 285 -15.52 7.32 12.46
C ILE A 285 -16.13 8.71 12.66
N GLU A 286 -17.48 8.81 12.68
CA GLU A 286 -18.19 10.06 12.91
C GLU A 286 -17.80 10.69 14.26
N LYS A 287 -17.69 9.88 15.29
CA LYS A 287 -17.29 10.27 16.64
C LYS A 287 -15.86 10.83 16.70
N LEU A 288 -14.89 10.17 16.04
CA LEU A 288 -13.49 10.61 15.98
C LEU A 288 -13.30 11.82 15.07
N ASP A 289 -14.05 11.93 13.98
CA ASP A 289 -13.97 13.10 13.08
C ASP A 289 -14.37 14.40 13.77
N THR A 290 -15.33 14.36 14.71
CA THR A 290 -15.71 15.54 15.50
C THR A 290 -14.58 16.08 16.37
N ALA A 291 -13.63 15.25 16.77
CA ALA A 291 -12.48 15.59 17.60
C ALA A 291 -11.13 15.48 16.85
N ALA A 292 -11.16 15.50 15.51
CA ALA A 292 -10.00 15.22 14.67
C ALA A 292 -8.75 16.01 15.05
N GLY A 293 -8.88 17.32 15.31
CA GLY A 293 -7.76 18.18 15.67
C GLY A 293 -7.16 17.86 17.06
N ASP A 294 -7.96 17.43 18.00
CA ASP A 294 -7.51 17.06 19.35
C ASP A 294 -6.92 15.64 19.32
N PHE A 295 -7.51 14.74 18.51
CA PHE A 295 -7.00 13.40 18.30
C PHE A 295 -5.58 13.40 17.72
N ILE A 296 -5.25 14.25 16.73
CA ILE A 296 -3.88 14.39 16.19
C ILE A 296 -2.89 14.88 17.24
N ARG A 297 -3.29 15.82 18.08
CA ARG A 297 -2.40 16.45 19.08
C ARG A 297 -2.14 15.61 20.32
N SER A 298 -3.07 14.76 20.71
CA SER A 298 -2.94 13.95 21.92
C SER A 298 -1.94 12.81 21.72
N LYS A 299 -0.91 12.71 22.57
CA LYS A 299 0.05 11.60 22.57
C LYS A 299 -0.37 10.45 23.49
N GLU A 300 -1.32 10.69 24.37
CA GLU A 300 -1.76 9.75 25.41
C GLU A 300 -2.71 8.67 24.88
N ILE A 301 -3.56 9.02 23.88
CA ILE A 301 -4.48 8.05 23.30
C ILE A 301 -3.72 7.06 22.43
N GLN A 302 -3.85 5.79 22.73
CA GLN A 302 -3.26 4.69 21.97
C GLN A 302 -4.36 3.91 21.23
N PRO A 303 -4.47 4.06 19.90
CA PRO A 303 -5.44 3.27 19.11
C PRO A 303 -5.28 1.77 19.38
N TYR A 304 -6.41 1.06 19.37
CA TYR A 304 -6.47 -0.40 19.55
C TYR A 304 -5.95 -0.90 20.91
N ARG A 305 -5.99 -0.05 21.94
CA ARG A 305 -5.70 -0.41 23.32
C ARG A 305 -6.82 0.02 24.24
N GLU A 306 -7.11 -0.84 25.22
CA GLU A 306 -8.01 -0.47 26.30
C GLU A 306 -7.36 0.60 27.17
N GLN A 307 -8.05 1.71 27.37
CA GLN A 307 -7.57 2.84 28.17
C GLN A 307 -8.74 3.44 28.97
N PRO A 308 -8.46 3.98 30.18
CA PRO A 308 -9.48 4.65 31.00
C PRO A 308 -10.11 5.86 30.29
N GLU A 309 -11.40 6.09 30.55
CA GLU A 309 -12.14 7.24 29.97
C GLU A 309 -11.54 8.59 30.36
N GLU A 310 -10.90 8.69 31.51
CA GLU A 310 -10.26 9.92 32.01
C GLU A 310 -9.13 10.41 31.06
N ILE A 311 -8.42 9.50 30.42
CA ILE A 311 -7.38 9.85 29.44
C ILE A 311 -8.00 10.51 28.20
N TYR A 312 -9.11 9.97 27.72
CA TYR A 312 -9.87 10.55 26.62
C TYR A 312 -10.45 11.90 26.96
N ALA A 313 -11.04 12.03 28.18
CA ALA A 313 -11.60 13.29 28.67
C ALA A 313 -10.53 14.38 28.79
N ALA A 314 -9.35 14.05 29.32
CA ALA A 314 -8.21 14.97 29.41
C ALA A 314 -7.73 15.44 28.04
N ALA A 315 -7.77 14.56 27.05
CA ALA A 315 -7.42 14.86 25.68
C ALA A 315 -8.53 15.56 24.87
N ARG A 316 -9.73 15.75 25.45
CA ARG A 316 -10.94 16.27 24.78
C ARG A 316 -11.40 15.43 23.58
N ILE A 317 -11.20 14.13 23.67
CA ILE A 317 -11.58 13.16 22.65
C ILE A 317 -12.73 12.32 23.21
N PRO A 318 -13.78 12.03 22.42
CA PRO A 318 -14.81 11.09 22.81
C PRO A 318 -14.20 9.72 23.13
N TYR A 319 -14.63 9.11 24.23
CA TYR A 319 -14.15 7.78 24.61
C TYR A 319 -14.44 6.75 23.51
N VAL A 320 -13.45 5.94 23.18
CA VAL A 320 -13.55 4.84 22.22
C VAL A 320 -13.24 3.55 22.95
N SER A 321 -14.24 2.68 23.06
CA SER A 321 -14.10 1.38 23.71
C SER A 321 -13.26 0.41 22.87
N MET A 322 -12.79 -0.67 23.47
CA MET A 322 -12.04 -1.70 22.74
C MET A 322 -12.91 -2.38 21.66
N GLU A 323 -14.22 -2.49 21.90
CA GLU A 323 -15.16 -3.02 20.90
C GLU A 323 -15.30 -2.07 19.70
N GLU A 324 -15.37 -0.75 19.92
CA GLU A 324 -15.38 0.26 18.86
C GLU A 324 -14.05 0.26 18.07
N TRP A 325 -12.90 0.11 18.76
CA TRP A 325 -11.62 -0.06 18.08
C TRP A 325 -11.56 -1.34 17.22
N THR A 326 -12.09 -2.45 17.75
CA THR A 326 -12.17 -3.72 17.01
C THR A 326 -13.08 -3.59 15.78
N ALA A 327 -14.21 -2.92 15.92
CA ALA A 327 -15.13 -2.65 14.81
C ALA A 327 -14.47 -1.80 13.72
N LEU A 328 -13.74 -0.77 14.12
CA LEU A 328 -13.00 0.09 13.18
C LEU A 328 -11.91 -0.71 12.45
N ALA A 329 -11.15 -1.54 13.17
CA ALA A 329 -10.17 -2.44 12.60
C ALA A 329 -10.81 -3.41 11.58
N ALA A 330 -11.96 -3.99 11.94
CA ALA A 330 -12.67 -4.90 11.05
C ALA A 330 -13.13 -4.22 9.74
N LEU A 331 -13.56 -2.96 9.82
CA LEU A 331 -13.95 -2.20 8.62
C LEU A 331 -12.75 -1.92 7.73
N PHE A 332 -11.61 -1.47 8.28
CA PHE A 332 -10.38 -1.20 7.54
C PHE A 332 -9.78 -2.47 6.92
N GLN A 333 -10.01 -3.65 7.52
CA GLN A 333 -9.50 -4.93 7.01
C GLN A 333 -10.43 -5.64 6.03
N ARG A 334 -11.44 -4.96 5.52
CA ARG A 334 -12.22 -5.54 4.42
C ARG A 334 -11.32 -5.73 3.18
N PRO A 335 -11.43 -6.86 2.46
CA PRO A 335 -10.56 -7.20 1.32
C PRO A 335 -10.56 -6.16 0.21
N TYR A 336 -11.59 -5.31 0.13
CA TYR A 336 -11.65 -4.16 -0.77
C TYR A 336 -10.37 -3.33 -0.72
N PHE A 337 -9.89 -2.99 0.48
CA PHE A 337 -8.74 -2.09 0.68
C PHE A 337 -7.38 -2.70 0.30
N ARG A 338 -7.33 -3.99 -0.01
CA ARG A 338 -6.11 -4.67 -0.45
C ARG A 338 -6.04 -4.85 -1.97
N ARG A 339 -7.07 -4.45 -2.72
CA ARG A 339 -7.08 -4.58 -4.18
C ARG A 339 -6.26 -3.48 -4.82
N LEU A 340 -5.36 -3.83 -5.71
CA LEU A 340 -4.54 -2.83 -6.42
C LEU A 340 -5.40 -1.86 -7.26
N TRP A 341 -6.43 -2.37 -7.91
CA TRP A 341 -7.29 -1.57 -8.79
C TRP A 341 -7.95 -0.38 -8.10
N ILE A 342 -8.24 -0.47 -6.78
CA ILE A 342 -8.83 0.64 -6.04
C ILE A 342 -7.95 1.89 -6.03
N VAL A 343 -6.66 1.75 -6.30
CA VAL A 343 -5.72 2.88 -6.39
C VAL A 343 -6.17 3.82 -7.50
N GLN A 344 -6.37 3.30 -8.72
CA GLN A 344 -6.92 4.10 -9.83
C GLN A 344 -8.36 4.55 -9.57
N GLU A 345 -9.21 3.61 -9.12
CA GLU A 345 -10.63 3.83 -8.87
C GLU A 345 -10.89 4.98 -7.89
N ASN A 346 -10.08 5.09 -6.84
CA ASN A 346 -10.21 6.16 -5.83
C ASN A 346 -9.47 7.44 -6.21
N ILE A 347 -8.29 7.36 -6.82
CA ILE A 347 -7.47 8.54 -7.12
C ILE A 347 -8.07 9.34 -8.28
N LEU A 348 -8.54 8.66 -9.32
CA LEU A 348 -9.03 9.33 -10.54
C LEU A 348 -10.47 9.82 -10.44
N SER A 349 -11.25 9.27 -9.51
CA SER A 349 -12.64 9.69 -9.30
C SER A 349 -12.75 11.04 -8.61
N ASP A 350 -13.53 11.93 -9.19
CA ASP A 350 -13.76 13.26 -8.62
C ASP A 350 -14.65 13.22 -7.38
N ILE A 351 -15.66 12.36 -7.38
CA ILE A 351 -16.61 12.18 -6.28
C ILE A 351 -16.67 10.69 -5.93
N ILE A 352 -16.51 10.37 -4.66
CA ILE A 352 -16.62 8.99 -4.14
C ILE A 352 -17.73 8.95 -3.11
N MET A 353 -18.57 7.91 -3.22
CA MET A 353 -19.61 7.59 -2.26
C MET A 353 -19.39 6.16 -1.77
N GLY A 354 -19.01 6.00 -0.49
CA GLY A 354 -18.77 4.70 0.13
C GLY A 354 -20.03 4.14 0.79
N TYR A 355 -20.28 2.85 0.61
CA TYR A 355 -21.40 2.13 1.24
C TYR A 355 -20.92 0.81 1.84
N CYS A 356 -21.47 0.49 3.02
CA CYS A 356 -21.42 -0.82 3.62
C CYS A 356 -22.86 -1.26 3.95
N GLY A 357 -23.38 -2.28 3.28
CA GLY A 357 -24.81 -2.55 3.28
C GLY A 357 -25.59 -1.34 2.76
N THR A 358 -26.59 -0.92 3.49
CA THR A 358 -27.39 0.28 3.15
C THR A 358 -26.85 1.56 3.81
N ARG A 359 -25.77 1.47 4.60
CA ARG A 359 -25.19 2.60 5.31
C ARG A 359 -24.15 3.30 4.45
N GLU A 360 -24.32 4.60 4.32
CA GLU A 360 -23.32 5.47 3.71
C GLU A 360 -22.15 5.68 4.69
N ILE A 361 -20.91 5.55 4.19
CA ILE A 361 -19.71 5.82 4.94
C ILE A 361 -19.34 7.28 4.69
N PRO A 362 -19.10 8.08 5.74
CA PRO A 362 -18.60 9.45 5.58
C PRO A 362 -17.16 9.43 5.05
N TRP A 363 -17.01 9.25 3.73
CA TRP A 363 -15.75 8.88 3.07
C TRP A 363 -14.58 9.80 3.42
N LYS A 364 -14.86 11.10 3.56
CA LYS A 364 -13.83 12.07 3.98
C LYS A 364 -13.38 11.83 5.42
N ALA A 365 -14.32 11.65 6.34
CA ALA A 365 -14.03 11.38 7.74
C ALA A 365 -13.29 10.04 7.91
N PHE A 366 -13.70 9.03 7.13
CA PHE A 366 -13.03 7.73 7.05
C PHE A 366 -11.53 7.88 6.74
N HIS A 367 -11.18 8.64 5.69
CA HIS A 367 -9.79 8.92 5.34
C HIS A 367 -9.05 9.73 6.41
N THR A 368 -9.72 10.75 6.99
CA THR A 368 -9.12 11.57 8.04
C THR A 368 -8.76 10.73 9.26
N VAL A 369 -9.67 9.86 9.72
CA VAL A 369 -9.45 8.99 10.87
C VAL A 369 -8.33 7.98 10.58
N ALA A 370 -8.32 7.34 9.41
CA ALA A 370 -7.26 6.42 9.00
C ALA A 370 -5.88 7.11 9.01
N GLN A 371 -5.79 8.31 8.44
CA GLN A 371 -4.56 9.08 8.40
C GLN A 371 -4.06 9.48 9.80
N GLN A 372 -4.97 9.85 10.70
CA GLN A 372 -4.62 10.20 12.07
C GLN A 372 -4.08 9.02 12.86
N ILE A 373 -4.67 7.83 12.70
CA ILE A 373 -4.21 6.60 13.32
C ILE A 373 -2.81 6.25 12.81
N TYR A 374 -2.58 6.35 11.50
CA TYR A 374 -1.30 6.09 10.86
C TYR A 374 -0.18 7.00 11.40
N PHE A 375 -0.34 8.31 11.34
CA PHE A 375 0.68 9.25 11.83
C PHE A 375 0.99 9.06 13.31
N ARG A 376 0.02 8.65 14.09
CA ARG A 376 0.22 8.38 15.51
C ARG A 376 1.08 7.15 15.76
N GLN A 377 0.90 6.10 14.99
CA GLN A 377 1.75 4.90 15.08
C GLN A 377 3.20 5.20 14.68
N GLU A 378 3.39 6.05 13.68
CA GLU A 378 4.69 6.53 13.25
C GLU A 378 5.39 7.36 14.33
N LEU A 379 4.68 8.31 14.96
CA LEU A 379 5.20 9.12 16.07
C LEU A 379 5.58 8.30 17.32
N LEU A 380 4.97 7.13 17.52
CA LEU A 380 5.30 6.21 18.61
C LEU A 380 6.50 5.29 18.27
N GLY A 381 7.20 5.56 17.15
CA GLY A 381 8.39 4.80 16.73
C GLY A 381 8.08 3.34 16.34
N ARG A 382 6.83 3.07 15.94
CA ARG A 382 6.43 1.75 15.47
C ARG A 382 6.57 1.70 13.96
N PRO A 383 7.51 0.91 13.42
CA PRO A 383 7.75 0.89 11.98
C PRO A 383 6.51 0.39 11.23
N THR A 384 6.09 1.16 10.24
CA THR A 384 4.99 0.85 9.32
C THR A 384 5.29 -0.32 8.38
N SER A 385 6.57 -0.66 8.23
CA SER A 385 7.05 -1.66 7.28
C SER A 385 6.98 -3.12 7.76
N THR A 386 6.45 -3.41 8.95
CA THR A 386 6.37 -4.78 9.45
C THR A 386 5.00 -5.40 9.23
N ALA A 387 4.65 -5.59 7.96
CA ALA A 387 3.48 -6.40 7.54
C ALA A 387 3.55 -7.87 7.98
N PHE A 388 4.57 -8.25 8.75
CA PHE A 388 4.86 -9.67 9.05
C PHE A 388 4.57 -10.08 10.48
N ILE A 389 4.12 -9.18 11.36
CA ILE A 389 4.11 -9.54 12.77
C ILE A 389 2.79 -9.16 13.43
N ALA A 390 2.11 -10.20 13.90
CA ALA A 390 0.96 -10.27 14.78
C ALA A 390 -0.42 -10.17 14.12
N PRO A 391 -1.34 -11.06 14.52
CA PRO A 391 -2.74 -11.00 14.11
C PRO A 391 -3.43 -9.67 14.46
N HIS A 392 -2.82 -8.85 15.30
CA HIS A 392 -3.32 -7.53 15.71
C HIS A 392 -2.77 -6.35 14.85
N ARG A 393 -1.91 -6.59 13.85
CA ARG A 393 -1.22 -5.54 13.08
C ARG A 393 -1.58 -5.38 11.59
N PRO A 394 -2.56 -6.05 10.99
CA PRO A 394 -2.99 -5.71 9.63
C PRO A 394 -3.51 -4.28 9.52
N VAL A 395 -4.00 -3.71 10.62
CA VAL A 395 -4.52 -2.34 10.66
C VAL A 395 -3.47 -1.29 10.35
N ALA A 396 -2.23 -1.48 10.80
CA ALA A 396 -1.14 -0.53 10.50
C ALA A 396 -0.78 -0.48 9.01
N ALA A 397 -0.79 -1.62 8.34
CA ALA A 397 -0.54 -1.70 6.90
C ALA A 397 -1.68 -1.08 6.08
N LEU A 398 -2.93 -1.34 6.48
CA LEU A 398 -4.12 -0.77 5.82
C LEU A 398 -4.23 0.74 6.01
N GLU A 399 -3.84 1.24 7.16
CA GLU A 399 -3.77 2.67 7.44
C GLU A 399 -2.75 3.36 6.53
N SER A 400 -1.59 2.74 6.28
CA SER A 400 -0.59 3.27 5.35
C SER A 400 -1.14 3.33 3.92
N GLU A 401 -1.81 2.27 3.46
CA GLU A 401 -2.41 2.19 2.13
C GLU A 401 -3.48 3.28 1.92
N MET A 402 -4.35 3.49 2.91
CA MET A 402 -5.36 4.55 2.84
C MET A 402 -4.75 5.95 2.89
N VAL A 403 -3.68 6.15 3.67
CA VAL A 403 -2.94 7.42 3.71
C VAL A 403 -2.28 7.71 2.38
N TYR A 404 -1.63 6.71 1.76
CA TYR A 404 -1.03 6.88 0.43
C TYR A 404 -2.09 7.27 -0.61
N LEU A 405 -3.22 6.57 -0.67
CA LEU A 405 -4.33 6.92 -1.56
C LEU A 405 -4.81 8.37 -1.35
N THR A 406 -4.95 8.79 -0.09
CA THR A 406 -5.39 10.15 0.24
C THR A 406 -4.36 11.18 -0.19
N GLN A 407 -3.07 10.98 0.11
CA GLN A 407 -1.98 11.87 -0.30
C GLN A 407 -1.86 11.95 -1.82
N TRP A 408 -1.94 10.82 -2.54
CA TRP A 408 -1.95 10.76 -3.99
C TRP A 408 -3.11 11.57 -4.57
N ARG A 409 -4.32 11.37 -4.06
CA ARG A 409 -5.50 12.12 -4.47
C ARG A 409 -5.34 13.62 -4.26
N GLU A 410 -4.83 14.05 -3.10
CA GLU A 410 -4.59 15.47 -2.82
C GLU A 410 -3.52 16.07 -3.74
N ARG A 411 -2.44 15.35 -4.02
CA ARG A 411 -1.36 15.80 -4.94
C ARG A 411 -1.89 15.97 -6.37
N LEU A 412 -2.60 14.96 -6.89
CA LEU A 412 -3.24 15.04 -8.21
C LEU A 412 -4.27 16.17 -8.27
N GLN A 413 -4.99 16.43 -7.16
CA GLN A 413 -5.98 17.50 -7.07
C GLN A 413 -5.39 18.92 -7.04
N LYS A 414 -4.21 19.11 -6.52
CA LYS A 414 -3.55 20.44 -6.44
C LYS A 414 -3.07 20.96 -7.79
N GLY A 415 -3.08 20.14 -8.84
CA GLY A 415 -2.97 20.61 -10.24
C GLY A 415 -1.69 21.34 -10.62
N ASP A 416 -0.61 21.14 -9.87
CA ASP A 416 0.68 21.81 -10.16
C ASP A 416 1.37 21.08 -11.32
N LYS A 417 0.94 21.44 -12.56
CA LYS A 417 1.47 20.87 -13.81
C LYS A 417 2.93 21.24 -14.10
N ALA A 418 3.50 22.18 -13.36
CA ALA A 418 4.85 22.68 -13.60
C ALA A 418 5.94 21.76 -13.01
N THR A 419 5.58 20.94 -12.06
CA THR A 419 6.45 19.92 -11.49
C THR A 419 5.65 18.62 -11.45
N VAL A 420 5.68 17.82 -12.54
CA VAL A 420 5.44 16.37 -12.38
C VAL A 420 6.52 15.95 -11.39
N PRO A 421 6.17 15.70 -10.14
CA PRO A 421 7.20 15.35 -9.19
C PRO A 421 7.87 14.09 -9.70
N ARG A 422 9.17 13.95 -9.48
CA ARG A 422 9.90 12.68 -9.60
C ARG A 422 9.14 11.53 -8.91
N GLU A 423 8.20 11.86 -8.07
CA GLU A 423 7.27 11.07 -7.29
C GLU A 423 6.21 10.30 -8.10
N LEU A 424 5.86 10.71 -9.33
CA LEU A 424 4.95 9.95 -10.23
C LEU A 424 5.70 9.00 -11.19
N SER A 425 6.83 8.47 -10.77
CA SER A 425 7.51 7.41 -11.50
C SER A 425 6.84 6.05 -11.28
N LEU A 426 6.94 5.15 -12.27
CA LEU A 426 6.47 3.77 -12.12
C LEU A 426 7.12 3.09 -10.90
N GLU A 427 8.40 3.36 -10.66
CA GLU A 427 9.13 2.83 -9.52
C GLU A 427 8.48 3.23 -8.20
N ASN A 428 8.22 4.52 -7.97
CA ASN A 428 7.61 4.99 -6.74
C ASN A 428 6.18 4.47 -6.56
N LEU A 429 5.38 4.44 -7.63
CA LEU A 429 4.03 3.86 -7.59
C LEU A 429 4.07 2.38 -7.18
N ILE A 430 4.99 1.59 -7.74
CA ILE A 430 5.16 0.19 -7.35
C ILE A 430 5.51 0.08 -5.87
N PHE A 431 6.45 0.88 -5.36
CA PHE A 431 6.83 0.82 -3.94
C PHE A 431 5.69 1.23 -3.02
N ASP A 432 4.97 2.29 -3.37
CA ASP A 432 3.83 2.79 -2.58
C ASP A 432 2.63 1.81 -2.58
N THR A 433 2.53 0.96 -3.61
CA THR A 433 1.40 0.02 -3.77
C THR A 433 1.80 -1.45 -3.66
N TRP A 434 3.02 -1.76 -3.24
CA TRP A 434 3.54 -3.14 -3.21
C TRP A 434 2.71 -4.10 -2.35
N THR A 435 2.04 -3.59 -1.32
CA THR A 435 1.23 -4.37 -0.40
C THR A 435 -0.17 -4.67 -0.93
N PHE A 436 -0.57 -4.06 -2.05
CA PHE A 436 -1.85 -4.34 -2.68
C PHE A 436 -1.83 -5.64 -3.49
N ASN A 437 -2.97 -6.31 -3.53
CA ASN A 437 -3.13 -7.61 -4.18
C ASN A 437 -3.81 -7.46 -5.54
N ALA A 438 -3.34 -8.23 -6.51
CA ALA A 438 -3.98 -8.43 -7.80
C ALA A 438 -4.20 -9.93 -8.05
N THR A 439 -5.32 -10.30 -8.66
CA THR A 439 -5.59 -11.70 -9.03
C THR A 439 -4.71 -12.17 -10.19
N ASP A 440 -4.53 -11.32 -11.18
CA ASP A 440 -3.57 -11.53 -12.27
C ASP A 440 -2.28 -10.78 -11.89
N PRO A 441 -1.13 -11.46 -11.73
CA PRO A 441 0.11 -10.79 -11.31
C PRO A 441 0.51 -9.61 -12.20
N ARG A 442 0.17 -9.64 -13.50
CA ARG A 442 0.46 -8.55 -14.44
C ARG A 442 -0.23 -7.23 -14.07
N ASP A 443 -1.33 -7.34 -13.35
CA ASP A 443 -2.08 -6.18 -12.87
C ASP A 443 -1.29 -5.35 -11.86
N GLN A 444 -0.26 -5.93 -11.19
CA GLN A 444 0.66 -5.15 -10.36
C GLN A 444 1.35 -4.00 -11.14
N ILE A 445 1.44 -4.17 -12.44
CA ILE A 445 1.97 -3.15 -13.35
C ILE A 445 0.81 -2.44 -14.07
N PHE A 446 -0.12 -3.19 -14.66
CA PHE A 446 -1.20 -2.63 -15.49
C PHE A 446 -2.16 -1.76 -14.66
N GLY A 447 -2.40 -2.14 -13.39
CA GLY A 447 -3.23 -1.38 -12.45
C GLY A 447 -2.69 0.01 -12.08
N LEU A 448 -1.44 0.32 -12.38
CA LEU A 448 -0.82 1.63 -12.14
C LEU A 448 -0.75 2.52 -13.40
N TYR A 449 -1.05 1.94 -14.54
CA TYR A 449 -0.84 2.53 -15.86
C TYR A 449 -1.59 3.84 -16.08
N GLY A 450 -2.85 3.88 -15.67
CA GLY A 450 -3.68 5.06 -15.84
C GLY A 450 -3.17 6.29 -15.07
N LEU A 451 -2.53 6.07 -13.91
CA LEU A 451 -1.92 7.14 -13.13
C LEU A 451 -0.69 7.72 -13.83
N LEU A 452 0.12 6.88 -14.46
CA LEU A 452 1.31 7.29 -15.21
C LEU A 452 0.96 8.03 -16.49
N ARG A 453 -0.12 7.65 -17.16
CA ARG A 453 -0.60 8.33 -18.37
C ARG A 453 -1.04 9.78 -18.09
N GLU A 454 -1.65 10.03 -16.96
CA GLU A 454 -1.95 11.41 -16.49
C GLU A 454 -0.68 12.27 -16.41
N GLY A 455 0.46 11.67 -16.02
CA GLY A 455 1.79 12.31 -16.00
C GLY A 455 2.52 12.35 -17.35
N GLY A 456 1.99 11.71 -18.42
CA GLY A 456 2.62 11.67 -19.75
C GLY A 456 3.88 10.82 -19.83
N THR A 457 4.03 9.80 -18.98
CA THR A 457 5.30 9.09 -18.77
C THR A 457 5.37 7.67 -19.36
N VAL A 458 4.35 7.18 -20.06
CA VAL A 458 4.30 5.76 -20.49
C VAL A 458 3.98 5.60 -21.96
N ASP A 459 4.78 4.77 -22.66
CA ASP A 459 4.71 4.55 -24.11
C ASP A 459 4.09 3.21 -24.54
N TRP A 460 3.79 2.27 -23.62
CA TRP A 460 3.21 0.96 -23.95
C TRP A 460 1.86 0.73 -23.25
N GLN A 461 1.03 -0.15 -23.79
CA GLN A 461 -0.31 -0.45 -23.29
C GLN A 461 -0.35 -1.83 -22.63
N PRO A 462 -1.29 -2.07 -21.70
CA PRO A 462 -1.54 -3.39 -21.14
C PRO A 462 -1.78 -4.44 -22.21
N ASP A 463 -0.97 -5.51 -22.18
CA ASP A 463 -1.06 -6.63 -23.10
C ASP A 463 -1.05 -7.95 -22.32
N TYR A 464 -2.23 -8.54 -22.18
CA TYR A 464 -2.42 -9.81 -21.49
C TYR A 464 -2.02 -11.04 -22.31
N SER A 465 -1.52 -10.88 -23.54
CA SER A 465 -0.91 -11.98 -24.31
C SER A 465 0.52 -12.28 -23.87
N LEU A 466 1.20 -11.32 -23.22
CA LEU A 466 2.54 -11.49 -22.68
C LEU A 466 2.52 -12.33 -21.41
N SER A 467 3.58 -13.08 -21.15
CA SER A 467 3.79 -13.77 -19.88
C SER A 467 4.02 -12.77 -18.72
N VAL A 468 3.82 -13.23 -17.50
CA VAL A 468 4.11 -12.39 -16.29
C VAL A 468 5.57 -11.95 -16.29
N GLY A 469 6.51 -12.86 -16.60
CA GLY A 469 7.94 -12.57 -16.66
C GLY A 469 8.28 -11.49 -17.69
N GLU A 470 7.66 -11.52 -18.88
CA GLU A 470 7.86 -10.49 -19.91
C GLU A 470 7.35 -9.12 -19.47
N VAL A 471 6.17 -9.06 -18.85
CA VAL A 471 5.59 -7.81 -18.35
C VAL A 471 6.47 -7.21 -17.25
N PHE A 472 6.89 -8.02 -16.27
CA PHE A 472 7.71 -7.56 -15.14
C PHE A 472 9.12 -7.14 -15.62
N ALA A 473 9.74 -7.91 -16.52
CA ALA A 473 11.03 -7.55 -17.10
C ALA A 473 10.96 -6.24 -17.92
N ARG A 474 9.89 -6.04 -18.68
CA ARG A 474 9.66 -4.81 -19.44
C ARG A 474 9.50 -3.60 -18.51
N ALA A 475 8.68 -3.74 -17.47
CA ALA A 475 8.50 -2.69 -16.46
C ALA A 475 9.82 -2.34 -15.75
N THR A 476 10.59 -3.37 -15.34
CA THR A 476 11.91 -3.18 -14.71
C THR A 476 12.88 -2.44 -15.62
N LYS A 477 12.96 -2.82 -16.91
CA LYS A 477 13.81 -2.12 -17.89
C LYS A 477 13.38 -0.67 -18.09
N GLU A 478 12.07 -0.40 -18.14
CA GLU A 478 11.55 0.96 -18.26
C GLU A 478 11.94 1.82 -17.05
N ILE A 479 11.79 1.26 -15.83
CA ILE A 479 12.22 1.94 -14.59
C ILE A 479 13.72 2.28 -14.68
N ILE A 480 14.56 1.31 -15.00
CA ILE A 480 16.01 1.49 -15.14
C ILE A 480 16.36 2.56 -16.18
N GLN A 481 15.71 2.53 -17.35
CA GLN A 481 15.96 3.51 -18.41
C GLN A 481 15.57 4.93 -18.03
N LYS A 482 14.42 5.09 -17.35
CA LYS A 482 13.91 6.42 -16.94
C LYS A 482 14.67 6.97 -15.75
N ALA A 483 15.02 6.14 -14.78
CA ALA A 483 15.80 6.54 -13.62
C ALA A 483 17.27 6.81 -13.98
N GLY A 484 17.81 6.12 -14.97
CA GLY A 484 19.24 6.16 -15.30
C GLY A 484 20.12 5.46 -14.26
N GLU A 485 19.53 4.61 -13.43
CA GLU A 485 20.18 3.91 -12.32
C GLU A 485 19.59 2.50 -12.12
N LEU A 486 20.35 1.65 -11.41
CA LEU A 486 19.97 0.25 -11.14
C LEU A 486 19.31 0.04 -9.76
N ARG A 487 18.78 1.09 -9.14
CA ARG A 487 18.21 1.04 -7.77
C ARG A 487 17.14 -0.04 -7.61
N ILE A 488 16.30 -0.21 -8.62
CA ILE A 488 15.23 -1.22 -8.64
C ILE A 488 15.73 -2.66 -8.45
N LEU A 489 16.99 -2.96 -8.83
CA LEU A 489 17.58 -4.28 -8.62
C LEU A 489 17.73 -4.62 -7.13
N SER A 490 17.75 -3.61 -6.24
CA SER A 490 17.76 -3.82 -4.79
C SER A 490 16.43 -4.38 -4.28
N ALA A 491 15.36 -4.30 -5.06
CA ALA A 491 14.06 -4.89 -4.76
C ALA A 491 13.94 -6.35 -5.20
N VAL A 492 14.95 -6.91 -5.85
CA VAL A 492 14.94 -8.32 -6.26
C VAL A 492 14.83 -9.21 -5.02
N HIS A 493 13.83 -10.06 -5.01
CA HIS A 493 13.55 -10.99 -3.94
C HIS A 493 14.52 -12.16 -3.95
N ASP A 494 14.83 -12.63 -2.76
CA ASP A 494 15.44 -13.94 -2.57
C ASP A 494 14.61 -15.02 -3.28
N GLU A 495 15.26 -15.98 -3.94
CA GLU A 495 14.59 -17.02 -4.71
C GLU A 495 13.50 -17.76 -3.90
N SER A 496 13.73 -17.97 -2.60
CA SER A 496 12.77 -18.62 -1.70
C SER A 496 11.49 -17.81 -1.43
N LEU A 497 11.44 -16.55 -1.87
CA LEU A 497 10.33 -15.61 -1.66
C LEU A 497 9.55 -15.30 -2.91
N ARG A 498 9.98 -15.78 -4.06
CA ARG A 498 9.32 -15.51 -5.33
C ARG A 498 8.05 -16.34 -5.46
N ASN A 499 6.97 -15.70 -5.87
CA ASN A 499 5.72 -16.37 -6.23
C ASN A 499 5.76 -16.90 -7.68
N ILE A 500 6.55 -16.23 -8.53
CA ILE A 500 6.68 -16.53 -9.95
C ILE A 500 8.02 -17.23 -10.21
N ALA A 501 7.97 -18.50 -10.61
CA ALA A 501 9.15 -19.33 -10.77
C ALA A 501 10.03 -18.94 -11.97
N ASP A 502 9.42 -18.50 -13.08
CA ASP A 502 10.11 -18.28 -14.37
C ASP A 502 10.57 -16.82 -14.57
N LEU A 503 10.78 -16.07 -13.48
CA LEU A 503 11.32 -14.72 -13.59
C LEU A 503 12.83 -14.76 -13.85
N PRO A 504 13.36 -13.93 -14.79
CA PRO A 504 14.79 -13.66 -14.85
C PRO A 504 15.32 -13.22 -13.47
N SER A 505 16.53 -13.63 -13.13
CA SER A 505 17.06 -13.41 -11.77
C SER A 505 17.09 -11.94 -11.33
N TRP A 506 17.24 -11.02 -12.28
CA TRP A 506 17.32 -9.58 -12.08
C TRP A 506 15.96 -8.85 -12.03
N VAL A 507 14.86 -9.57 -12.24
CA VAL A 507 13.51 -9.00 -12.23
C VAL A 507 12.89 -9.15 -10.85
N PRO A 508 12.46 -8.07 -10.18
CA PRO A 508 11.69 -8.16 -8.94
C PRO A 508 10.37 -8.89 -9.17
N ASP A 509 9.97 -9.74 -8.23
CA ASP A 509 8.63 -10.30 -8.21
C ASP A 509 7.65 -9.28 -7.61
N TYR A 510 7.03 -8.48 -8.45
CA TYR A 510 6.08 -7.45 -8.01
C TYR A 510 4.80 -8.03 -7.38
N SER A 511 4.55 -9.34 -7.51
CA SER A 511 3.43 -10.03 -6.86
C SER A 511 3.76 -10.56 -5.47
N ALA A 512 5.03 -10.50 -5.05
CA ALA A 512 5.43 -10.91 -3.71
C ALA A 512 5.01 -9.88 -2.66
N ASN A 513 4.43 -10.33 -1.55
CA ASN A 513 3.87 -9.45 -0.50
C ASN A 513 4.91 -8.68 0.34
N PHE A 514 6.16 -8.64 -0.07
CA PHE A 514 7.23 -8.03 0.70
C PHE A 514 8.30 -7.43 -0.19
N CYS A 515 8.57 -6.14 -0.03
CA CYS A 515 9.71 -5.46 -0.63
C CYS A 515 10.63 -4.92 0.47
N ASN A 516 11.90 -5.33 0.48
CA ASN A 516 12.90 -4.77 1.39
C ASN A 516 14.04 -4.14 0.61
N MET A 517 13.98 -2.83 0.42
CA MET A 517 15.04 -2.03 -0.16
C MET A 517 16.05 -1.60 0.90
N MET A 518 16.83 -2.55 1.42
CA MET A 518 17.79 -2.31 2.51
C MET A 518 18.78 -1.17 2.21
N CYS A 519 19.19 -1.04 0.97
CA CYS A 519 20.29 -0.14 0.57
C CYS A 519 19.82 1.01 -0.33
N ALA A 520 18.55 1.43 -0.23
CA ALA A 520 17.99 2.48 -1.11
C ALA A 520 18.73 3.82 -1.05
N ASN A 521 19.37 4.14 0.07
CA ASN A 521 20.05 5.41 0.30
C ASN A 521 21.57 5.33 0.19
N HIS A 522 22.12 4.18 -0.19
CA HIS A 522 23.57 4.02 -0.38
C HIS A 522 23.99 4.34 -1.81
N HIS A 523 25.29 4.57 -2.01
CA HIS A 523 25.88 4.97 -3.28
C HIS A 523 27.11 4.12 -3.61
N ALA A 524 26.98 2.79 -3.56
CA ALA A 524 28.10 1.86 -3.75
C ALA A 524 28.87 2.09 -5.06
N ALA A 525 28.16 2.47 -6.13
CA ALA A 525 28.77 2.82 -7.42
C ALA A 525 29.24 4.28 -7.52
N GLY A 526 29.09 5.11 -6.46
CA GLY A 526 29.39 6.54 -6.52
C GLY A 526 28.66 7.21 -7.69
N ASP A 527 29.36 8.12 -8.40
CA ASP A 527 28.82 8.82 -9.58
C ASP A 527 28.99 8.04 -10.90
N SER A 528 29.37 6.74 -10.84
CA SER A 528 29.58 5.93 -12.06
C SER A 528 28.25 5.71 -12.80
N PRO A 529 28.09 6.28 -14.01
CA PRO A 529 26.82 6.23 -14.74
C PRO A 529 26.54 4.82 -15.25
N MET A 530 25.26 4.47 -15.23
CA MET A 530 24.76 3.22 -15.86
C MET A 530 25.05 3.23 -17.36
N ARG A 531 25.39 2.07 -17.93
CA ARG A 531 25.45 1.88 -19.38
C ARG A 531 24.07 1.65 -19.99
N SER A 532 23.91 1.98 -21.28
CA SER A 532 22.66 1.74 -21.99
C SER A 532 22.31 0.25 -22.03
N ILE A 533 21.07 -0.08 -21.68
CA ILE A 533 20.53 -1.46 -21.71
C ILE A 533 19.72 -1.76 -22.98
N MET A 534 19.77 -0.88 -23.99
CA MET A 534 18.99 -0.98 -25.23
C MET A 534 19.40 -2.20 -26.08
N GLY A 535 18.40 -2.84 -26.70
CA GLY A 535 18.62 -3.91 -27.69
C GLY A 535 18.83 -5.32 -27.11
N SER A 536 18.71 -5.51 -25.79
CA SER A 536 18.78 -6.83 -25.17
C SER A 536 17.43 -7.58 -25.27
N SER A 537 17.49 -8.92 -25.29
CA SER A 537 16.28 -9.75 -25.19
C SER A 537 15.55 -9.45 -23.86
N TRP A 538 14.24 -9.75 -23.79
CA TRP A 538 13.43 -9.39 -22.62
C TRP A 538 13.96 -9.99 -21.30
N ASN A 539 14.56 -11.20 -21.37
CA ASN A 539 15.04 -11.94 -20.20
C ASN A 539 16.52 -11.70 -19.87
N LYS A 540 17.21 -10.81 -20.59
CA LYS A 540 18.63 -10.48 -20.36
C LYS A 540 18.80 -8.99 -20.06
N LEU A 541 19.63 -8.67 -19.06
CA LEU A 541 19.97 -7.30 -18.70
C LEU A 541 21.51 -7.12 -18.80
N PRO A 542 22.03 -6.44 -19.83
CA PRO A 542 23.45 -6.08 -19.88
C PRO A 542 23.75 -4.98 -18.88
N VAL A 543 24.78 -5.18 -18.07
CA VAL A 543 25.27 -4.21 -17.07
C VAL A 543 26.79 -4.18 -17.09
N ALA A 544 27.37 -3.13 -16.52
CA ALA A 544 28.81 -3.02 -16.31
C ALA A 544 29.12 -2.88 -14.82
N GLY A 545 30.23 -3.44 -14.38
CA GLY A 545 30.60 -3.35 -12.97
C GLY A 545 31.99 -3.86 -12.68
N VAL A 546 32.35 -3.86 -11.41
CA VAL A 546 33.61 -4.37 -10.87
C VAL A 546 33.31 -5.53 -9.93
N LYS A 547 33.98 -6.64 -10.14
CA LYS A 547 34.01 -7.70 -9.14
C LYS A 547 34.86 -7.22 -7.97
N PHE A 548 34.21 -7.11 -6.81
CA PHE A 548 34.88 -6.70 -5.59
C PHE A 548 35.61 -7.89 -4.93
N ASP A 549 34.83 -8.96 -4.63
CA ASP A 549 35.35 -10.10 -3.89
C ASP A 549 34.46 -11.34 -4.09
N SER A 550 34.73 -12.42 -3.38
CA SER A 550 33.87 -13.61 -3.30
C SER A 550 33.49 -13.92 -1.85
N VAL A 551 32.37 -14.59 -1.68
CA VAL A 551 31.86 -15.00 -0.36
C VAL A 551 32.68 -16.15 0.18
N LEU A 552 33.31 -15.95 1.35
CA LEU A 552 34.13 -16.94 2.05
C LEU A 552 33.31 -17.75 3.06
N ALA A 553 32.52 -17.06 3.88
CA ALA A 553 31.73 -17.65 4.96
C ALA A 553 30.37 -16.96 5.09
N ILE A 554 29.36 -17.72 5.47
CA ILE A 554 27.97 -17.25 5.65
C ILE A 554 27.44 -17.66 7.02
N GLY A 555 26.69 -16.77 7.65
CA GLY A 555 25.94 -17.05 8.88
C GLY A 555 24.58 -17.68 8.57
N ASN A 556 23.83 -18.03 9.61
CA ASN A 556 22.47 -18.47 9.45
C ASN A 556 21.53 -17.33 9.10
N THR A 557 20.40 -17.67 8.51
CA THR A 557 19.29 -16.75 8.30
C THR A 557 18.48 -16.54 9.57
N THR A 558 18.00 -15.34 9.79
CA THR A 558 17.30 -14.95 11.02
C THR A 558 15.88 -15.45 11.15
N SER A 559 15.28 -16.01 10.10
CA SER A 559 13.89 -16.51 10.16
C SER A 559 13.59 -17.54 9.09
N GLY A 560 13.25 -18.77 9.54
CA GLY A 560 12.42 -19.65 8.76
C GLY A 560 10.93 -19.25 8.92
N PRO A 561 10.04 -19.69 8.03
CA PRO A 561 8.62 -19.44 8.17
C PRO A 561 8.15 -20.05 9.52
N GLY A 562 7.63 -19.21 10.40
CA GLY A 562 7.09 -19.60 11.71
C GLY A 562 8.06 -19.51 12.90
N GLN A 563 9.31 -19.08 12.71
CA GLN A 563 10.24 -18.82 13.83
C GLN A 563 10.59 -17.34 13.92
N MET A 564 9.90 -16.64 14.78
CA MET A 564 10.16 -15.24 15.14
C MET A 564 11.18 -15.10 16.26
N SER A 565 11.98 -16.11 16.51
CA SER A 565 12.98 -16.13 17.56
C SER A 565 14.34 -15.69 17.05
N MET A 566 14.79 -14.59 17.56
CA MET A 566 16.13 -14.00 17.52
C MET A 566 16.50 -13.29 16.21
N PHE A 567 16.34 -11.96 16.24
CA PHE A 567 16.94 -11.02 15.27
C PHE A 567 18.47 -11.01 15.27
N PHE A 568 19.09 -11.79 16.13
CA PHE A 568 20.52 -11.91 16.25
C PHE A 568 20.90 -13.37 16.55
N ASP A 569 21.59 -14.03 15.62
CA ASP A 569 22.14 -15.37 15.85
C ASP A 569 23.53 -15.22 16.55
N PRO A 570 23.72 -15.79 17.73
CA PRO A 570 25.02 -15.75 18.41
C PRO A 570 26.21 -16.27 17.57
N ARG A 571 25.93 -17.13 16.57
CA ARG A 571 26.93 -17.60 15.60
C ARG A 571 27.45 -16.52 14.67
N TRP A 572 26.74 -15.39 14.53
CA TRP A 572 27.23 -14.23 13.79
C TRP A 572 28.46 -13.60 14.46
N LEU A 573 28.63 -13.77 15.76
CA LEU A 573 29.85 -13.38 16.46
C LEU A 573 31.08 -14.15 15.95
N GLU A 574 30.93 -15.41 15.52
CA GLU A 574 31.99 -16.20 14.91
C GLU A 574 32.48 -15.59 13.60
N LEU A 575 31.58 -15.07 12.79
CA LEU A 575 31.93 -14.36 11.57
C LEU A 575 32.71 -13.07 11.89
N ALA A 576 32.34 -12.35 12.94
CA ALA A 576 33.04 -11.15 13.36
C ALA A 576 34.47 -11.47 13.84
N LEU A 577 34.74 -12.67 14.39
CA LEU A 577 36.06 -13.11 14.74
C LEU A 577 36.98 -13.32 13.52
N LEU A 578 36.44 -13.55 12.34
CA LEU A 578 37.20 -13.67 11.11
C LEU A 578 37.73 -12.33 10.58
N LEU A 579 37.23 -11.19 11.07
CA LEU A 579 37.60 -9.86 10.60
C LEU A 579 39.04 -9.46 11.03
N PRO A 580 39.73 -8.59 10.29
CA PRO A 580 41.03 -8.07 10.68
C PRO A 580 40.93 -7.11 11.88
N VAL A 581 42.07 -6.90 12.56
CA VAL A 581 42.19 -5.94 13.66
C VAL A 581 43.33 -4.98 13.35
N PRO A 582 43.10 -3.69 13.14
CA PRO A 582 41.76 -3.06 12.97
C PRO A 582 41.01 -3.54 11.71
N TYR A 583 39.72 -3.29 11.64
CA TYR A 583 38.96 -3.53 10.44
C TYR A 583 39.41 -2.61 9.28
N HIS A 584 39.06 -2.90 8.04
CA HIS A 584 39.55 -2.16 6.85
C HIS A 584 39.28 -0.65 6.89
N THR A 585 38.21 -0.21 7.56
CA THR A 585 37.90 1.20 7.79
C THR A 585 38.60 1.83 9.00
N GLY A 586 39.50 1.07 9.67
CA GLY A 586 40.21 1.50 10.88
C GLY A 586 39.42 1.32 12.18
N GLN A 587 38.19 0.86 12.12
CA GLN A 587 37.27 0.65 13.23
C GLN A 587 37.57 -0.67 13.98
N ALA A 588 37.00 -0.82 15.18
CA ALA A 588 36.98 -2.09 15.89
C ALA A 588 36.06 -3.11 15.16
N ARG A 589 36.35 -4.41 15.28
CA ARG A 589 35.50 -5.48 14.72
C ARG A 589 34.06 -5.39 15.18
N THR A 590 33.84 -5.02 16.43
CA THR A 590 32.52 -4.85 17.04
C THR A 590 31.78 -3.71 16.39
N GLU A 591 32.48 -2.61 16.08
CA GLU A 591 31.86 -1.49 15.38
C GLU A 591 31.51 -1.87 13.95
N ALA A 592 32.37 -2.57 13.21
CA ALA A 592 32.06 -3.09 11.91
C ALA A 592 30.87 -4.04 11.95
N LEU A 593 30.74 -4.87 12.97
CA LEU A 593 29.60 -5.79 13.15
C LEU A 593 28.28 -5.02 13.34
N TRP A 594 28.18 -4.14 14.35
CA TRP A 594 26.90 -3.48 14.60
C TRP A 594 26.51 -2.50 13.49
N ARG A 595 27.46 -1.85 12.81
CA ARG A 595 27.17 -1.05 11.61
C ARG A 595 26.64 -1.91 10.47
N THR A 596 27.22 -3.10 10.26
CA THR A 596 26.71 -4.05 9.27
C THR A 596 25.28 -4.51 9.59
N LEU A 597 24.96 -4.74 10.86
CA LEU A 597 23.62 -5.17 11.29
C LEU A 597 22.55 -4.14 10.97
N CYS A 598 22.81 -2.85 11.12
CA CYS A 598 21.86 -1.79 10.75
C CYS A 598 22.11 -1.20 9.34
N ALA A 599 22.98 -1.82 8.53
CA ALA A 599 23.47 -1.32 7.24
C ALA A 599 23.99 0.13 7.33
N ASP A 600 24.64 0.48 8.45
CA ASP A 600 25.17 1.81 8.80
C ASP A 600 24.14 2.95 8.67
N GLN A 601 22.89 2.64 8.98
CA GLN A 601 21.76 3.57 8.87
C GLN A 601 20.98 3.62 10.19
N ALA A 602 20.62 4.83 10.63
CA ALA A 602 19.73 5.02 11.76
C ALA A 602 18.27 4.70 11.41
N LEU A 603 17.43 4.62 12.44
CA LEU A 603 16.00 4.31 12.28
C LEU A 603 15.26 5.37 11.42
N ASP A 604 15.68 6.63 11.51
CA ASP A 604 15.13 7.75 10.72
C ASP A 604 15.70 7.82 9.28
N GLY A 605 16.57 6.90 8.92
CA GLY A 605 17.21 6.85 7.61
C GLY A 605 18.52 7.64 7.49
N SER A 606 18.97 8.34 8.53
CA SER A 606 20.23 9.09 8.50
C SER A 606 21.44 8.16 8.44
N MET A 607 22.50 8.60 7.73
CA MET A 607 23.77 7.89 7.57
C MET A 607 24.97 8.84 7.76
N PRO A 608 26.06 8.35 8.34
CA PRO A 608 26.26 7.04 8.98
C PRO A 608 25.42 6.89 10.25
N ALA A 609 25.18 5.63 10.67
CA ALA A 609 24.50 5.36 11.93
C ALA A 609 25.22 6.03 13.12
N PRO A 610 24.49 6.57 14.12
CA PRO A 610 25.10 7.29 15.23
C PRO A 610 25.97 6.37 16.08
N SER A 611 27.07 6.91 16.65
CA SER A 611 28.02 6.15 17.47
C SER A 611 27.38 5.56 18.74
N SER A 612 26.28 6.19 19.26
CA SER A 612 25.49 5.66 20.37
C SER A 612 24.94 4.25 20.12
N TYR A 613 24.74 3.88 18.86
CA TYR A 613 24.32 2.51 18.50
C TYR A 613 25.31 1.43 18.93
N GLY A 614 26.59 1.77 19.15
CA GLY A 614 27.56 0.87 19.74
C GLY A 614 27.20 0.47 21.18
N ASP A 615 26.74 1.41 22.00
CA ASP A 615 26.32 1.14 23.38
C ASP A 615 24.93 0.45 23.39
N HIS A 616 24.01 0.84 22.51
CA HIS A 616 22.73 0.16 22.31
C HIS A 616 22.91 -1.31 21.86
N PHE A 617 23.88 -1.57 20.98
CA PHE A 617 24.26 -2.91 20.58
C PHE A 617 24.76 -3.75 21.77
N LYS A 618 25.63 -3.20 22.59
CA LYS A 618 26.10 -3.85 23.82
C LYS A 618 24.93 -4.20 24.74
N THR A 619 24.04 -3.26 25.00
CA THR A 619 22.82 -3.47 25.81
C THR A 619 21.96 -4.58 25.24
N MET A 620 21.74 -4.60 23.91
CA MET A 620 20.99 -5.65 23.26
C MET A 620 21.62 -7.03 23.43
N VAL A 621 22.93 -7.13 23.23
CA VAL A 621 23.67 -8.39 23.39
C VAL A 621 23.64 -8.86 24.84
N CYS A 622 23.76 -7.96 25.82
CA CYS A 622 23.59 -8.26 27.24
C CYS A 622 22.23 -8.88 27.54
N SER A 623 21.17 -8.26 27.04
CA SER A 623 19.81 -8.78 27.22
C SER A 623 19.64 -10.18 26.61
N LEU A 624 20.24 -10.44 25.44
CA LEU A 624 20.25 -11.77 24.83
C LEU A 624 20.98 -12.83 25.65
N VAL A 625 22.07 -12.45 26.30
CA VAL A 625 22.79 -13.35 27.23
C VAL A 625 21.92 -13.70 28.43
N CYS A 626 21.21 -12.73 29.00
CA CYS A 626 20.28 -12.94 30.11
C CYS A 626 19.13 -13.87 29.71
N VAL A 627 18.53 -13.65 28.52
CA VAL A 627 17.48 -14.53 27.99
C VAL A 627 17.99 -15.95 27.80
N LYS A 628 19.20 -16.11 27.26
CA LYS A 628 19.80 -17.45 27.04
C LYS A 628 20.13 -18.16 28.34
N ALA A 629 20.61 -17.45 29.33
CA ALA A 629 20.87 -17.99 30.66
C ALA A 629 19.53 -18.43 31.32
N ALA A 630 18.48 -17.62 31.23
CA ALA A 630 17.15 -17.96 31.73
C ALA A 630 16.55 -19.19 31.03
N GLU A 631 16.70 -19.33 29.71
CA GLU A 631 16.31 -20.55 28.97
C GLU A 631 17.06 -21.80 29.46
N THR A 632 18.37 -21.65 29.71
CA THR A 632 19.21 -22.75 30.20
C THR A 632 18.77 -23.19 31.60
N ALA A 633 18.54 -22.24 32.52
CA ALA A 633 18.02 -22.51 33.86
C ALA A 633 16.66 -23.23 33.84
N ARG A 634 15.74 -22.81 32.97
CA ARG A 634 14.44 -23.49 32.82
C ARG A 634 14.57 -24.92 32.28
N ALA A 635 15.45 -25.14 31.30
CA ALA A 635 15.69 -26.47 30.74
C ALA A 635 16.22 -27.43 31.82
N ALA A 636 17.03 -26.91 32.74
CA ALA A 636 17.53 -27.63 33.88
C ALA A 636 16.50 -27.81 35.03
N LYS A 637 15.31 -27.19 34.95
CA LYS A 637 14.28 -27.10 36.02
C LYS A 637 14.81 -26.44 37.29
N ASP A 638 15.76 -25.54 37.15
CA ASP A 638 16.32 -24.75 38.26
C ASP A 638 15.45 -23.55 38.61
N ASP A 639 15.58 -23.08 39.86
CA ASP A 639 14.91 -21.87 40.31
C ASP A 639 15.42 -20.63 39.53
N PRO A 640 14.56 -19.64 39.20
CA PRO A 640 14.98 -18.38 38.61
C PRO A 640 16.15 -17.70 39.34
N ASP A 641 16.18 -17.82 40.66
CA ASP A 641 17.24 -17.25 41.49
C ASP A 641 18.66 -17.84 41.17
N ASN A 642 18.70 -19.02 40.53
CA ASN A 642 19.96 -19.66 40.14
C ASN A 642 20.52 -19.18 38.78
N VAL A 643 19.84 -18.27 38.06
CA VAL A 643 20.34 -17.76 36.76
C VAL A 643 21.62 -16.97 36.94
N VAL A 644 21.75 -16.21 38.04
CA VAL A 644 22.96 -15.44 38.41
C VAL A 644 24.10 -16.37 38.73
N ASP A 645 23.83 -17.47 39.46
CA ASP A 645 24.82 -18.50 39.78
C ASP A 645 25.30 -19.25 38.52
N LEU A 646 24.40 -19.53 37.59
CA LEU A 646 24.75 -20.11 36.28
C LEU A 646 25.65 -19.20 35.45
N LEU A 647 25.33 -17.89 35.39
CA LEU A 647 26.18 -16.90 34.72
C LEU A 647 27.56 -16.78 35.38
N SER A 648 27.59 -16.75 36.73
CA SER A 648 28.80 -16.72 37.51
C SER A 648 29.65 -17.98 37.28
N ALA A 649 29.03 -19.15 37.26
CA ALA A 649 29.70 -20.42 36.98
C ALA A 649 30.25 -20.47 35.54
N ALA A 650 29.46 -19.98 34.54
CA ALA A 650 29.91 -19.85 33.15
C ALA A 650 31.10 -18.91 33.02
N TYR A 651 31.13 -17.82 33.79
CA TYR A 651 32.24 -16.87 33.81
C TYR A 651 33.49 -17.46 34.46
N HIS A 652 33.33 -18.24 35.53
CA HIS A 652 34.44 -18.97 36.15
C HIS A 652 35.02 -20.05 35.23
N GLU A 653 34.17 -20.79 34.50
CA GLU A 653 34.65 -21.75 33.50
C GLU A 653 35.36 -21.05 32.33
N LEU A 654 34.85 -19.88 31.88
CA LEU A 654 35.47 -19.05 30.85
C LEU A 654 36.90 -18.65 31.32
N THR A 655 37.01 -18.12 32.55
CA THR A 655 38.30 -17.70 33.10
C THR A 655 39.29 -18.85 33.16
N ARG A 656 38.82 -20.07 33.48
CA ARG A 656 39.61 -21.30 33.50
C ARG A 656 40.03 -21.73 32.09
N ALA A 657 39.07 -21.70 31.12
CA ALA A 657 39.35 -22.08 29.73
C ALA A 657 40.31 -21.11 29.02
N VAL A 658 40.31 -19.83 29.41
CA VAL A 658 41.28 -18.84 28.92
C VAL A 658 42.69 -19.07 29.52
N ALA A 659 42.76 -19.55 30.76
CA ALA A 659 44.01 -19.88 31.41
C ALA A 659 44.61 -21.21 30.94
N ASP A 660 43.77 -22.17 30.55
CA ASP A 660 44.18 -23.50 30.03
C ASP A 660 43.26 -23.94 28.88
N PRO A 661 43.73 -23.78 27.64
CA PRO A 661 42.92 -24.10 26.43
C PRO A 661 42.55 -25.58 26.28
N GLU A 662 43.21 -26.50 27.04
CA GLU A 662 42.90 -27.93 27.01
C GLU A 662 41.80 -28.33 28.02
N THR A 663 41.24 -27.36 28.75
CA THR A 663 40.19 -27.63 29.74
C THR A 663 38.90 -28.09 29.09
N ASN A 664 38.49 -29.34 29.38
CA ASN A 664 37.17 -29.84 28.97
C ASN A 664 36.08 -29.20 29.84
N LEU A 665 35.13 -28.53 29.21
CA LEU A 665 33.95 -27.92 29.86
C LEU A 665 33.03 -29.03 30.42
N SER A 666 32.65 -28.89 31.67
CA SER A 666 32.08 -30.03 32.43
C SER A 666 30.61 -30.33 32.22
N GLN A 667 29.84 -29.41 31.65
CA GLN A 667 28.38 -29.59 31.41
C GLN A 667 27.93 -29.04 30.02
N PRO A 668 27.16 -29.82 29.24
CA PRO A 668 26.74 -29.40 27.90
C PRO A 668 25.91 -28.09 27.86
N ASP A 669 25.09 -27.87 28.85
CA ASP A 669 24.20 -26.67 28.89
C ASP A 669 25.01 -25.39 29.24
N LEU A 670 26.03 -25.53 30.11
CA LEU A 670 26.95 -24.45 30.47
C LEU A 670 27.92 -24.13 29.32
N GLN A 671 28.28 -25.10 28.50
CA GLN A 671 29.17 -24.92 27.34
C GLN A 671 28.70 -23.87 26.36
N THR A 672 27.37 -23.86 26.03
CA THR A 672 26.83 -22.89 25.10
C THR A 672 26.96 -21.46 25.62
N LEU A 673 26.65 -21.25 26.89
CA LEU A 673 26.75 -19.94 27.56
C LEU A 673 28.20 -19.49 27.71
N THR A 674 29.08 -20.37 28.11
CA THR A 674 30.53 -20.09 28.22
C THR A 674 31.16 -19.75 26.89
N HIS A 675 30.79 -20.45 25.80
CA HIS A 675 31.25 -20.12 24.47
C HIS A 675 30.70 -18.76 23.98
N LEU A 676 29.49 -18.41 24.33
CA LEU A 676 28.94 -17.08 24.01
C LEU A 676 29.70 -15.97 24.74
N LEU A 677 29.93 -16.11 26.05
CA LEU A 677 30.71 -15.16 26.85
C LEU A 677 32.15 -15.03 26.36
N TYR A 678 32.79 -16.13 25.97
CA TYR A 678 34.12 -16.11 25.37
C TYR A 678 34.17 -15.28 24.08
N LYS A 679 33.18 -15.46 23.19
CA LYS A 679 33.09 -14.69 21.94
C LYS A 679 32.90 -13.19 22.21
N LEU A 680 32.04 -12.85 23.17
CA LEU A 680 31.78 -11.47 23.57
C LEU A 680 33.01 -10.79 24.18
N GLN A 681 33.72 -11.48 25.04
CA GLN A 681 34.99 -10.98 25.62
C GLN A 681 36.06 -10.76 24.55
N PHE A 682 36.21 -11.70 23.63
CA PHE A 682 37.20 -11.61 22.57
C PHE A 682 36.91 -10.51 21.56
N LEU A 683 35.65 -10.16 21.42
CA LEU A 683 35.19 -9.04 20.57
C LEU A 683 35.28 -7.68 21.29
N GLY A 684 35.68 -7.64 22.57
CA GLY A 684 35.71 -6.41 23.38
C GLY A 684 34.30 -5.86 23.68
N ILE A 685 33.26 -6.72 23.61
CA ILE A 685 31.90 -6.35 23.99
C ILE A 685 31.71 -6.44 25.49
N ALA A 686 32.35 -7.45 26.12
CA ALA A 686 32.41 -7.62 27.55
C ALA A 686 33.84 -7.24 28.02
N GLU A 687 34.01 -6.01 28.48
CA GLU A 687 35.25 -5.58 29.17
C GLU A 687 35.02 -5.79 30.66
N ASP A 688 35.92 -6.58 31.27
CA ASP A 688 36.05 -6.85 32.72
C ASP A 688 34.72 -7.23 33.44
N GLN A 689 34.82 -8.11 34.41
CA GLN A 689 33.87 -8.63 35.41
C GLN A 689 32.48 -7.94 35.61
N CYS A 690 32.23 -6.84 34.89
CA CYS A 690 30.99 -6.02 34.96
C CYS A 690 29.82 -6.54 34.15
N PHE A 691 29.94 -7.70 33.48
CA PHE A 691 28.89 -8.30 32.65
C PHE A 691 27.96 -9.24 33.45
N THR A 692 27.89 -9.07 34.76
CA THR A 692 26.84 -9.70 35.55
C THR A 692 25.59 -8.86 35.46
N PRO A 693 24.53 -9.30 34.76
CA PRO A 693 23.26 -8.57 34.77
C PRO A 693 22.78 -8.42 36.21
N SER A 694 22.12 -7.30 36.53
CA SER A 694 21.48 -7.14 37.83
C SER A 694 20.36 -8.19 37.98
N ILE A 695 20.04 -8.53 39.23
CA ILE A 695 18.92 -9.43 39.55
C ILE A 695 17.63 -8.96 38.84
N ASP A 696 17.37 -7.64 38.80
CA ASP A 696 16.24 -7.03 38.13
C ASP A 696 16.21 -7.26 36.60
N GLU A 697 17.38 -7.29 35.96
CA GLU A 697 17.48 -7.57 34.49
C GLU A 697 17.29 -9.05 34.20
N VAL A 698 17.78 -9.93 35.07
CA VAL A 698 17.55 -11.36 34.99
C VAL A 698 16.08 -11.69 35.22
N ASP A 699 15.47 -11.14 36.24
CA ASP A 699 14.06 -11.33 36.56
C ASP A 699 13.18 -10.84 35.42
N LYS A 700 13.44 -9.65 34.87
CA LYS A 700 12.73 -9.14 33.70
C LYS A 700 12.87 -10.08 32.49
N ALA A 701 14.10 -10.54 32.20
CA ALA A 701 14.34 -11.49 31.13
C ALA A 701 13.69 -12.84 31.38
N TYR A 702 13.71 -13.34 32.63
CA TYR A 702 13.12 -14.62 33.02
C TYR A 702 11.59 -14.56 32.95
N TYR A 703 10.94 -13.54 33.46
CA TYR A 703 9.48 -13.42 33.44
C TYR A 703 8.96 -13.02 32.07
N SER A 704 9.64 -12.18 31.31
CA SER A 704 9.24 -11.85 29.93
C SER A 704 9.35 -13.06 28.99
N SER A 705 10.27 -13.98 29.24
CA SER A 705 10.40 -15.21 28.47
C SER A 705 9.47 -16.34 28.91
N SER A 706 8.81 -16.26 30.10
CA SER A 706 7.91 -17.30 30.64
C SER A 706 6.51 -17.29 30.02
N TRP A 707 6.11 -16.20 29.35
CA TRP A 707 4.75 -16.01 28.83
C TRP A 707 4.62 -16.27 27.33
N LEU A 708 5.54 -16.98 26.74
CA LEU A 708 5.44 -17.37 25.33
C LEU A 708 4.81 -18.77 25.20
N PRO A 709 3.46 -18.80 25.00
CA PRO A 709 2.96 -19.00 23.68
C PRO A 709 2.96 -17.59 23.05
N TRP A 710 3.97 -17.29 22.35
CA TRP A 710 4.25 -16.16 21.48
C TRP A 710 3.02 -15.31 21.16
N ASP A 711 2.46 -14.62 22.16
CA ASP A 711 1.58 -13.50 21.95
C ASP A 711 2.50 -12.34 21.52
N GLU A 712 2.39 -12.00 20.23
CA GLU A 712 3.18 -10.97 19.55
C GLU A 712 3.05 -9.57 20.18
N SER A 713 2.31 -9.41 21.27
CA SER A 713 2.09 -8.14 21.96
C SER A 713 3.20 -7.75 22.93
N GLU A 714 4.06 -8.67 23.36
CA GLU A 714 5.19 -8.35 24.24
C GLU A 714 6.51 -8.42 23.47
N THR A 715 6.83 -7.34 22.77
CA THR A 715 8.20 -7.04 22.34
C THR A 715 9.11 -7.09 23.56
N LEU A 716 10.26 -7.77 23.43
CA LEU A 716 11.37 -7.71 24.40
C LEU A 716 11.50 -6.24 24.84
N GLN A 717 11.15 -5.92 26.10
CA GLN A 717 11.26 -4.55 26.62
C GLN A 717 12.74 -4.27 26.88
N LEU A 718 13.46 -3.97 25.80
CA LEU A 718 14.77 -3.40 25.90
C LEU A 718 14.67 -2.00 26.57
N PRO A 719 15.70 -1.56 27.29
CA PRO A 719 15.81 -0.15 27.66
C PRO A 719 15.57 0.74 26.43
N ALA A 720 15.00 1.92 26.62
CA ALA A 720 14.60 2.82 25.52
C ALA A 720 15.70 3.00 24.46
N ASP A 721 16.96 3.10 24.92
CA ASP A 721 18.14 3.25 24.08
C ASP A 721 18.41 2.00 23.22
N GLY A 722 18.29 0.79 23.80
CA GLY A 722 18.43 -0.47 23.06
C GLY A 722 17.32 -0.71 22.04
N GLN A 723 16.12 -0.18 22.28
CA GLN A 723 14.95 -0.35 21.42
C GLN A 723 15.12 0.35 20.06
N GLU A 724 15.77 1.50 20.02
CA GLU A 724 16.01 2.22 18.77
C GLU A 724 16.93 1.43 17.83
N PHE A 725 18.06 0.98 18.34
CA PHE A 725 19.00 0.14 17.57
C PHE A 725 18.33 -1.17 17.13
N TYR A 726 17.62 -1.83 18.05
CA TYR A 726 16.88 -3.05 17.73
C TYR A 726 15.90 -2.84 16.57
N ASN A 727 15.17 -1.73 16.55
CA ASN A 727 14.24 -1.40 15.48
C ASN A 727 14.97 -1.12 14.15
N ALA A 728 16.12 -0.42 14.18
CA ALA A 728 16.95 -0.20 13.01
C ALA A 728 17.47 -1.51 12.41
N VAL A 729 17.95 -2.42 13.25
CA VAL A 729 18.39 -3.76 12.85
C VAL A 729 17.20 -4.55 12.25
N ARG A 730 16.06 -4.54 12.92
CA ARG A 730 14.86 -5.26 12.50
C ARG A 730 14.39 -4.85 11.11
N GLN A 731 14.47 -3.57 10.76
CA GLN A 731 14.13 -3.09 9.42
C GLN A 731 15.00 -3.68 8.31
N LYS A 732 16.24 -4.06 8.62
CA LYS A 732 17.23 -4.52 7.63
C LYS A 732 17.32 -6.04 7.51
N HIS A 733 16.95 -6.78 8.55
CA HIS A 733 17.25 -8.20 8.68
C HIS A 733 16.27 -9.16 8.00
N GLY A 734 15.10 -8.73 7.59
CA GLY A 734 14.08 -9.62 7.03
C GLY A 734 14.65 -10.61 6.01
N ARG A 735 14.80 -11.89 6.41
CA ARG A 735 15.32 -13.01 5.59
C ARG A 735 16.68 -12.75 4.96
N ARG A 736 17.61 -12.20 5.73
CA ARG A 736 18.99 -11.96 5.32
C ARG A 736 19.97 -12.73 6.21
N ARG A 737 21.22 -12.79 5.79
CA ARG A 737 22.30 -13.42 6.55
C ARG A 737 23.55 -12.55 6.53
N LEU A 738 24.31 -12.57 7.61
CA LEU A 738 25.66 -12.04 7.60
C LEU A 738 26.59 -12.94 6.77
N PHE A 739 27.58 -12.34 6.16
CA PHE A 739 28.63 -13.04 5.45
C PHE A 739 29.98 -12.32 5.59
N VAL A 740 31.05 -13.06 5.33
CA VAL A 740 32.40 -12.53 5.25
C VAL A 740 32.98 -12.90 3.89
N THR A 741 33.64 -11.93 3.24
CA THR A 741 34.31 -12.13 1.95
C THR A 741 35.70 -12.74 2.10
N ALA A 742 36.30 -13.19 1.00
CA ALA A 742 37.67 -13.75 0.98
C ALA A 742 38.71 -12.76 1.55
N ASN A 743 38.56 -11.46 1.25
CA ASN A 743 39.40 -10.40 1.79
C ASN A 743 38.96 -9.90 3.18
N ARG A 744 38.05 -10.63 3.84
CA ARG A 744 37.59 -10.37 5.21
C ARG A 744 36.77 -9.11 5.39
N TYR A 745 36.00 -8.68 4.38
CA TYR A 745 34.97 -7.69 4.56
C TYR A 745 33.69 -8.36 5.09
N MET A 746 32.98 -7.66 5.96
CA MET A 746 31.68 -8.12 6.48
C MET A 746 30.53 -7.49 5.73
N GLY A 747 29.49 -8.29 5.47
CA GLY A 747 28.29 -7.82 4.82
C GLY A 747 27.02 -8.50 5.31
N LEU A 748 25.87 -7.93 4.92
CA LEU A 748 24.54 -8.45 5.12
C LEU A 748 23.90 -8.67 3.74
N GLY A 749 23.64 -9.93 3.37
CA GLY A 749 23.20 -10.34 2.03
C GLY A 749 21.94 -11.19 2.03
N PRO A 750 21.48 -11.60 0.83
CA PRO A 750 20.30 -12.46 0.65
C PRO A 750 20.43 -13.80 1.37
N ALA A 751 19.28 -14.38 1.79
CA ALA A 751 19.26 -15.68 2.46
C ALA A 751 19.75 -16.83 1.57
N SER A 752 19.50 -16.78 0.27
CA SER A 752 19.90 -17.80 -0.72
C SER A 752 21.35 -17.71 -1.17
N MET A 753 22.12 -16.69 -0.71
CA MET A 753 23.56 -16.60 -1.05
C MET A 753 24.34 -17.81 -0.53
N ALA A 754 25.38 -18.17 -1.25
CA ALA A 754 26.23 -19.32 -0.98
C ALA A 754 27.71 -18.92 -0.93
N VAL A 755 28.53 -19.76 -0.29
CA VAL A 755 29.99 -19.65 -0.37
C VAL A 755 30.43 -19.80 -1.84
N GLY A 756 31.28 -18.89 -2.30
CA GLY A 756 31.75 -18.81 -3.66
C GLY A 756 30.95 -17.85 -4.56
N ASP A 757 29.76 -17.35 -4.16
CA ASP A 757 29.09 -16.28 -4.87
C ASP A 757 29.98 -15.03 -4.91
N GLU A 758 29.83 -14.23 -5.95
CA GLU A 758 30.65 -13.06 -6.19
C GLU A 758 29.95 -11.78 -5.73
N VAL A 759 30.68 -10.90 -5.05
CA VAL A 759 30.23 -9.56 -4.68
C VAL A 759 30.70 -8.58 -5.75
N TRP A 760 29.76 -7.85 -6.34
CA TRP A 760 29.99 -6.89 -7.41
C TRP A 760 29.48 -5.50 -7.05
N VAL A 761 30.13 -4.47 -7.56
CA VAL A 761 29.60 -3.10 -7.61
C VAL A 761 29.26 -2.80 -9.06
N LEU A 762 27.95 -2.68 -9.36
CA LEU A 762 27.47 -2.40 -10.72
C LEU A 762 27.34 -0.90 -10.92
N ALA A 763 27.77 -0.39 -12.05
CA ALA A 763 27.64 1.03 -12.41
C ALA A 763 26.15 1.47 -12.39
N GLY A 764 25.87 2.56 -11.67
CA GLY A 764 24.51 3.05 -11.43
C GLY A 764 23.75 2.32 -10.31
N SER A 765 24.43 1.44 -9.53
CA SER A 765 23.79 0.77 -8.41
C SER A 765 24.09 1.47 -7.07
N GLY A 766 23.04 1.67 -6.25
CA GLY A 766 23.20 2.14 -4.88
C GLY A 766 23.73 1.09 -3.91
N ALA A 767 23.63 -0.21 -4.24
CA ALA A 767 24.02 -1.33 -3.40
C ALA A 767 25.11 -2.18 -4.05
N ALA A 768 25.86 -2.91 -3.24
CA ALA A 768 26.63 -4.05 -3.75
C ALA A 768 25.65 -5.18 -4.15
N MET A 769 26.00 -5.93 -5.20
CA MET A 769 25.18 -7.02 -5.73
C MET A 769 25.89 -8.36 -5.55
N VAL A 770 25.16 -9.37 -5.11
CA VAL A 770 25.64 -10.74 -5.03
C VAL A 770 25.24 -11.44 -6.33
N LEU A 771 26.23 -11.91 -7.06
CA LEU A 771 26.07 -12.57 -8.35
C LEU A 771 26.58 -14.02 -8.30
N ARG A 772 25.86 -14.91 -8.95
CA ARG A 772 26.25 -16.31 -9.12
C ARG A 772 26.54 -16.56 -10.60
N GLY A 773 27.75 -17.04 -10.91
CA GLY A 773 28.15 -17.37 -12.27
C GLY A 773 27.30 -18.50 -12.85
N THR A 774 27.01 -18.44 -14.15
CA THR A 774 26.38 -19.52 -14.91
C THR A 774 27.44 -20.32 -15.68
N GLU A 775 27.02 -21.34 -16.42
CA GLU A 775 27.91 -22.07 -17.31
C GLU A 775 28.42 -21.22 -18.51
N THR A 776 27.70 -20.16 -18.84
CA THR A 776 28.05 -19.22 -19.90
C THR A 776 28.98 -18.15 -19.38
N LYS A 777 30.09 -17.94 -20.04
CA LYS A 777 31.05 -16.88 -19.64
C LYS A 777 30.38 -15.50 -19.67
N ASP A 778 30.65 -14.69 -18.67
CA ASP A 778 30.13 -13.32 -18.50
C ASP A 778 28.59 -13.24 -18.32
N GLU A 779 27.90 -14.39 -18.13
CA GLU A 779 26.49 -14.44 -17.71
C GLU A 779 26.37 -14.80 -16.23
N PHE A 780 25.51 -14.09 -15.50
CA PHE A 780 25.33 -14.22 -14.07
C PHE A 780 23.86 -14.20 -13.68
N GLN A 781 23.53 -14.92 -12.62
CA GLN A 781 22.27 -14.78 -11.88
C GLN A 781 22.46 -13.76 -10.77
N LEU A 782 21.51 -12.82 -10.65
CA LEU A 782 21.43 -11.93 -9.51
C LEU A 782 20.83 -12.67 -8.32
N VAL A 783 21.61 -12.90 -7.28
CA VAL A 783 21.14 -13.49 -6.03
C VAL A 783 20.40 -12.43 -5.20
N GLY A 784 20.87 -11.19 -5.22
CA GLY A 784 20.22 -10.04 -4.61
C GLY A 784 21.18 -8.95 -4.17
N ALA A 785 20.63 -7.87 -3.62
CA ALA A 785 21.41 -6.76 -3.08
C ALA A 785 22.01 -7.08 -1.71
N ALA A 786 23.19 -6.54 -1.44
CA ALA A 786 23.91 -6.68 -0.18
C ALA A 786 24.43 -5.33 0.32
N TYR A 787 24.48 -5.18 1.62
CA TYR A 787 25.32 -4.19 2.28
C TYR A 787 26.69 -4.81 2.57
N VAL A 788 27.78 -4.12 2.28
CA VAL A 788 29.15 -4.53 2.64
C VAL A 788 29.85 -3.35 3.29
N HIS A 789 30.21 -3.49 4.56
CA HIS A 789 30.77 -2.39 5.33
C HIS A 789 32.15 -1.98 4.76
N GLY A 790 32.25 -0.68 4.40
CA GLY A 790 33.46 -0.07 3.84
C GLY A 790 33.54 0.01 2.32
N ILE A 791 32.44 -0.32 1.59
CA ILE A 791 32.39 -0.17 0.13
C ILE A 791 31.06 0.44 -0.40
N MET A 792 30.30 1.06 0.47
CA MET A 792 28.93 1.50 0.12
C MET A 792 28.82 2.96 -0.34
N ASN A 793 29.95 3.69 -0.47
CA ASN A 793 29.96 5.12 -0.83
C ASN A 793 30.91 5.42 -2.01
N GLY A 794 31.03 4.48 -2.95
CA GLY A 794 31.85 4.65 -4.15
C GLY A 794 33.33 4.28 -4.01
N GLU A 795 33.76 3.71 -2.89
CA GLU A 795 35.17 3.38 -2.59
C GLU A 795 35.81 2.44 -3.63
N GLN A 796 34.99 1.67 -4.36
CA GLN A 796 35.45 0.65 -5.32
C GLN A 796 35.36 1.11 -6.79
N VAL A 797 34.79 2.28 -7.06
CA VAL A 797 34.53 2.77 -8.42
C VAL A 797 35.09 4.18 -8.56
N GLY A 798 36.33 4.30 -9.03
CA GLY A 798 36.98 5.59 -9.34
C GLY A 798 37.23 5.74 -10.84
N ASP A 799 37.67 6.91 -11.27
CA ASP A 799 37.94 7.23 -12.69
C ASP A 799 38.91 6.27 -13.40
N ASP A 800 39.81 5.64 -12.63
CA ASP A 800 40.82 4.71 -13.14
C ASP A 800 40.35 3.24 -13.15
N VAL A 801 39.14 2.94 -12.66
CA VAL A 801 38.64 1.56 -12.52
C VAL A 801 37.99 1.10 -13.83
N LYS A 802 38.54 0.05 -14.44
CA LYS A 802 37.99 -0.52 -15.65
C LYS A 802 36.77 -1.41 -15.35
N LEU A 803 35.59 -0.94 -15.73
CA LEU A 803 34.36 -1.71 -15.65
C LEU A 803 34.37 -2.89 -16.65
N ARG A 804 33.87 -4.04 -16.20
CA ARG A 804 33.65 -5.23 -17.02
C ARG A 804 32.18 -5.31 -17.42
N ASP A 805 31.93 -5.57 -18.71
CA ASP A 805 30.59 -5.84 -19.21
C ASP A 805 30.16 -7.27 -18.87
N ILE A 806 29.00 -7.43 -18.29
CA ILE A 806 28.38 -8.71 -17.93
C ILE A 806 26.89 -8.69 -18.28
N THR A 807 26.25 -9.85 -18.28
CA THR A 807 24.83 -10.00 -18.55
C THR A 807 24.14 -10.70 -17.38
N LEU A 808 23.10 -10.09 -16.83
CA LEU A 808 22.20 -10.73 -15.86
C LEU A 808 21.11 -11.50 -16.63
N VAL A 809 20.84 -12.76 -16.19
CA VAL A 809 19.91 -13.69 -16.83
C VAL A 809 18.83 -14.18 -15.86
#